data_7d3a71bcd479cf854f5881aba0dfcbcf
#
_entry.id   7d3a71bcd479cf854f5881aba0dfcbcf
#
_cell.length_a   1.000
_cell.length_b   1.000
_cell.length_c   1.000
_cell.angle_alpha   90.00
_cell.angle_beta   90.00
_cell.angle_gamma   90.00
#
_symmetry.space_group_name_H-M   'P 1'
#
loop_
_entity.id
_entity.type
_entity.pdbx_description
1 polymer ?
#
loop_
_entity_poly.entity_id
_entity_poly.type
_entity_poly.pdbx_seq_one_letter_code
_entity_poly.pdbx_strand_id
1 'polypeptide(L)'
;MSGARPGGPALAGMGMGPQRARDFKGTLRRLADRLLRERSLVWGLVLFGTLATSLSVVGPKVLGHATDIVFTGYLSDQFPDGATKAEVVARLRAEGNDQLASLVGSVDLQPGSGIDFTSLSWVLGGVLVLYVVASLLQWFQGRLTTIVVQHTVADLRGDVEAKLNRMPLAYFDRTERGEVLSRTTNDIDNIAQSFQQTMSQLLTSVLMVVGTLTMMIVISPLLALVAVVTIPLAFVITKAVTKRSQPEFVKQWTSTGRLNGHIEEVFTGHDVVKVFGRQKEAREEFDQRNDAVFGASFKAQFISGVVQPVMMFVANINYVLVAVIGGLRVASGSLSIGDVQAFIQYSRQFTQPLTQVAAMIQVLQSGVASAERVFALLDEDEERPDEVDAPFPDPVRGRVVFEDVSFSYSPDEPLIDHLDLVAEPGQTVAIVGPTGAGKTTLTNLVLRFYDLTSGRITLDGVDIARMDRGPLRRNFGVVLQDTWLFNGTIRENIAYGADDATEEQVLAASEAAFVDHFVRTLPDGYDTVIDDEGTNVSAGQRQLLTIARAFLADPSILVLDEATSSVDTRTESLVQGAMEQLRAGRTSFVIAHRLSTIRDADHIVVMEDGHIVEQGTHDSLRAAGGAYERLYSAQFTAPA
;
A
#
# COMPACT_ATOMS: atom_id res chain seq x y z
N MET A 1 27.22 -11.79 -18.78
CA MET A 1 27.11 -10.35 -18.47
C MET A 1 25.63 -10.02 -18.39
N SER A 2 25.00 -10.31 -17.27
CA SER A 2 23.64 -9.87 -16.94
C SER A 2 23.77 -9.05 -15.67
N GLY A 3 24.00 -7.73 -15.85
CA GLY A 3 24.06 -6.80 -14.73
C GLY A 3 22.65 -6.61 -14.15
N ALA A 4 22.45 -6.99 -12.91
CA ALA A 4 21.30 -6.58 -12.13
C ALA A 4 21.29 -5.05 -12.07
N ARG A 5 20.22 -4.43 -12.60
CA ARG A 5 20.00 -2.99 -12.52
C ARG A 5 19.60 -2.66 -11.08
N PRO A 6 20.24 -1.66 -10.43
CA PRO A 6 19.74 -1.17 -9.15
C PRO A 6 18.37 -0.55 -9.39
N GLY A 7 17.35 -1.08 -8.72
CA GLY A 7 16.00 -0.54 -8.72
C GLY A 7 15.99 0.83 -8.06
N GLY A 8 15.83 1.89 -8.84
CA GLY A 8 15.52 3.21 -8.31
C GLY A 8 14.15 3.19 -7.62
N PRO A 9 13.87 4.12 -6.69
CA PRO A 9 12.64 4.14 -5.93
C PRO A 9 11.44 4.24 -6.89
N ALA A 10 10.50 3.34 -6.69
CA ALA A 10 9.34 3.10 -7.54
C ALA A 10 8.48 4.36 -7.73
N LEU A 11 8.69 5.08 -8.82
CA LEU A 11 7.71 5.98 -9.43
C LEU A 11 6.59 5.21 -10.16
N ALA A 12 6.55 3.89 -10.02
CA ALA A 12 5.60 2.99 -10.66
C ALA A 12 4.12 3.19 -10.22
N GLY A 13 3.87 3.95 -9.14
CA GLY A 13 2.52 4.18 -8.63
C GLY A 13 1.71 5.30 -9.31
N MET A 14 2.31 6.19 -10.08
CA MET A 14 1.63 7.40 -10.61
C MET A 14 1.04 7.28 -12.01
N GLY A 15 1.14 6.15 -12.69
CA GLY A 15 0.71 5.99 -14.08
C GLY A 15 -0.40 4.98 -14.36
N MET A 16 -0.83 4.19 -13.37
CA MET A 16 -1.93 3.24 -13.57
C MET A 16 -3.27 3.94 -13.35
N GLY A 17 -4.14 3.92 -14.38
CA GLY A 17 -5.54 4.32 -14.23
C GLY A 17 -6.21 3.50 -13.11
N PRO A 18 -7.35 3.97 -12.55
CA PRO A 18 -8.00 3.34 -11.41
C PRO A 18 -8.24 1.86 -11.69
N GLN A 19 -7.45 0.99 -11.05
CA GLN A 19 -7.63 -0.45 -11.14
C GLN A 19 -8.96 -0.79 -10.47
N ARG A 20 -9.84 -1.45 -11.23
CA ARG A 20 -11.11 -1.92 -10.68
C ARG A 20 -10.90 -3.27 -10.02
N ALA A 21 -11.41 -3.44 -8.82
CA ALA A 21 -11.45 -4.73 -8.14
C ALA A 21 -12.17 -5.77 -9.03
N ARG A 22 -11.62 -6.98 -9.11
CA ARG A 22 -12.23 -8.11 -9.84
C ARG A 22 -13.44 -8.64 -9.08
N ASP A 23 -13.29 -8.85 -7.77
CA ASP A 23 -14.38 -9.21 -6.85
C ASP A 23 -14.65 -8.10 -5.83
N PHE A 24 -15.33 -7.04 -6.30
CA PHE A 24 -15.68 -5.90 -5.44
C PHE A 24 -16.56 -6.30 -4.26
N LYS A 25 -17.56 -7.18 -4.45
CA LYS A 25 -18.52 -7.52 -3.41
C LYS A 25 -17.92 -8.41 -2.33
N GLY A 26 -17.17 -9.43 -2.71
CA GLY A 26 -16.49 -10.34 -1.78
C GLY A 26 -15.46 -9.60 -0.94
N THR A 27 -14.63 -8.79 -1.58
CA THR A 27 -13.59 -7.99 -0.90
C THR A 27 -14.20 -6.96 0.05
N LEU A 28 -15.25 -6.23 -0.39
CA LEU A 28 -15.94 -5.26 0.46
C LEU A 28 -16.58 -5.94 1.69
N ARG A 29 -17.18 -7.12 1.51
CA ARG A 29 -17.75 -7.90 2.62
C ARG A 29 -16.67 -8.31 3.62
N ARG A 30 -15.54 -8.83 3.13
CA ARG A 30 -14.41 -9.24 3.97
C ARG A 30 -13.82 -8.06 4.76
N LEU A 31 -13.75 -6.87 4.16
CA LEU A 31 -13.37 -5.64 4.84
C LEU A 31 -14.40 -5.20 5.88
N ALA A 32 -15.70 -5.26 5.51
CA ALA A 32 -16.78 -4.92 6.44
C ALA A 32 -16.78 -5.86 7.65
N ASP A 33 -16.54 -7.15 7.47
CA ASP A 33 -16.45 -8.12 8.55
C ASP A 33 -15.28 -7.79 9.51
N ARG A 34 -14.17 -7.27 9.00
CA ARG A 34 -13.04 -6.79 9.83
C ARG A 34 -13.40 -5.51 10.59
N LEU A 35 -13.99 -4.53 9.94
CA LEU A 35 -14.45 -3.29 10.58
C LEU A 35 -15.49 -3.57 11.67
N LEU A 36 -16.37 -4.54 11.45
CA LEU A 36 -17.41 -4.95 12.40
C LEU A 36 -16.87 -5.77 13.59
N ARG A 37 -15.59 -6.07 13.69
CA ARG A 37 -14.99 -6.60 14.93
C ARG A 37 -15.17 -5.61 16.08
N GLU A 38 -15.04 -4.32 15.80
CA GLU A 38 -15.26 -3.21 16.75
C GLU A 38 -16.73 -2.73 16.78
N ARG A 39 -17.68 -3.68 16.98
CA ARG A 39 -19.12 -3.43 16.87
C ARG A 39 -19.60 -2.24 17.69
N SER A 40 -19.09 -2.08 18.91
CA SER A 40 -19.50 -0.99 19.82
C SER A 40 -19.13 0.40 19.27
N LEU A 41 -17.94 0.54 18.70
CA LEU A 41 -17.48 1.80 18.11
C LEU A 41 -18.23 2.10 16.82
N VAL A 42 -18.51 1.08 15.99
CA VAL A 42 -19.29 1.23 14.75
C VAL A 42 -20.73 1.66 15.07
N TRP A 43 -21.38 1.06 16.06
CA TRP A 43 -22.70 1.51 16.50
C TRP A 43 -22.69 2.93 17.06
N GLY A 44 -21.66 3.29 17.84
CA GLY A 44 -21.46 4.67 18.31
C GLY A 44 -21.33 5.66 17.15
N LEU A 45 -20.54 5.32 16.12
CA LEU A 45 -20.37 6.12 14.91
C LEU A 45 -21.70 6.36 14.18
N VAL A 46 -22.50 5.31 13.99
CA VAL A 46 -23.81 5.40 13.34
C VAL A 46 -24.76 6.26 14.18
N LEU A 47 -24.80 6.05 15.50
CA LEU A 47 -25.65 6.80 16.42
C LEU A 47 -25.30 8.31 16.41
N PHE A 48 -24.03 8.66 16.64
CA PHE A 48 -23.61 10.06 16.64
C PHE A 48 -23.80 10.72 15.28
N GLY A 49 -23.50 10.01 14.18
CA GLY A 49 -23.74 10.51 12.82
C GLY A 49 -25.22 10.76 12.54
N THR A 50 -26.10 9.86 12.96
CA THR A 50 -27.55 10.02 12.79
C THR A 50 -28.08 11.19 13.63
N LEU A 51 -27.68 11.30 14.88
CA LEU A 51 -28.09 12.42 15.75
C LEU A 51 -27.57 13.77 15.22
N ALA A 52 -26.28 13.84 14.85
CA ALA A 52 -25.69 15.06 14.31
C ALA A 52 -26.40 15.52 13.03
N THR A 53 -26.63 14.58 12.10
CA THR A 53 -27.31 14.90 10.83
C THR A 53 -28.77 15.28 11.06
N SER A 54 -29.49 14.60 11.95
CA SER A 54 -30.88 14.93 12.29
C SER A 54 -31.01 16.33 12.86
N LEU A 55 -30.13 16.72 13.78
CA LEU A 55 -30.09 18.08 14.30
C LEU A 55 -29.77 19.11 13.20
N SER A 56 -28.78 18.83 12.35
CA SER A 56 -28.41 19.71 11.23
C SER A 56 -29.56 19.91 10.23
N VAL A 57 -30.37 18.87 10.00
CA VAL A 57 -31.54 18.93 9.10
C VAL A 57 -32.69 19.75 9.70
N VAL A 58 -32.84 19.79 11.00
CA VAL A 58 -33.89 20.60 11.66
C VAL A 58 -33.56 22.10 11.66
N GLY A 59 -32.28 22.45 11.64
CA GLY A 59 -31.79 23.84 11.74
C GLY A 59 -32.44 24.83 10.76
N PRO A 60 -32.52 24.56 9.44
CA PRO A 60 -33.15 25.46 8.47
C PRO A 60 -34.61 25.76 8.76
N LYS A 61 -35.40 24.79 9.28
CA LYS A 61 -36.79 24.99 9.62
C LYS A 61 -36.95 25.92 10.85
N VAL A 62 -36.09 25.75 11.86
CA VAL A 62 -36.12 26.61 13.06
C VAL A 62 -35.67 28.04 12.69
N LEU A 63 -34.67 28.16 11.81
CA LEU A 63 -34.22 29.48 11.30
C LEU A 63 -35.32 30.14 10.45
N GLY A 64 -36.09 29.35 9.65
CA GLY A 64 -37.26 29.84 8.95
C GLY A 64 -38.30 30.42 9.92
N HIS A 65 -38.55 29.77 11.05
CA HIS A 65 -39.43 30.30 12.10
C HIS A 65 -38.94 31.65 12.67
N ALA A 66 -37.61 31.82 12.85
CA ALA A 66 -37.06 33.11 13.25
C ALA A 66 -37.37 34.21 12.19
N THR A 67 -37.29 33.86 10.90
CA THR A 67 -37.64 34.78 9.81
C THR A 67 -39.14 35.14 9.86
N ASP A 68 -40.01 34.20 10.16
CA ASP A 68 -41.44 34.45 10.30
C ASP A 68 -41.72 35.42 11.47
N ILE A 69 -41.04 35.29 12.62
CA ILE A 69 -41.15 36.22 13.75
C ILE A 69 -40.76 37.65 13.34
N VAL A 70 -39.63 37.80 12.63
CA VAL A 70 -39.19 39.12 12.17
C VAL A 70 -40.18 39.71 11.17
N PHE A 71 -40.62 38.91 10.19
CA PHE A 71 -41.54 39.38 9.15
C PHE A 71 -42.93 39.75 9.74
N THR A 72 -43.44 38.91 10.62
CA THR A 72 -44.72 39.14 11.30
C THR A 72 -44.67 40.40 12.14
N GLY A 73 -43.59 40.58 12.94
CA GLY A 73 -43.39 41.74 13.77
C GLY A 73 -43.27 43.04 12.96
N TYR A 74 -42.47 43.02 11.85
CA TYR A 74 -42.39 44.15 10.95
C TYR A 74 -43.72 44.50 10.31
N LEU A 75 -44.49 43.52 9.91
CA LEU A 75 -45.84 43.74 9.35
C LEU A 75 -46.81 44.25 10.42
N SER A 76 -46.74 43.76 11.66
CA SER A 76 -47.55 44.19 12.81
C SER A 76 -47.34 45.68 13.17
N ASP A 77 -46.09 46.19 13.03
CA ASP A 77 -45.73 47.57 13.31
C ASP A 77 -46.35 48.56 12.31
N GLN A 78 -46.81 48.09 11.11
CA GLN A 78 -47.43 48.93 10.09
C GLN A 78 -48.94 49.22 10.38
N PHE A 79 -49.51 48.58 11.37
CA PHE A 79 -50.93 48.71 11.69
C PHE A 79 -51.11 49.34 13.07
N PRO A 80 -52.20 50.15 13.29
CA PRO A 80 -52.45 50.81 14.55
C PRO A 80 -52.62 49.83 15.73
N ASP A 81 -52.13 50.26 16.92
CA ASP A 81 -52.35 49.54 18.14
C ASP A 81 -53.85 49.32 18.43
N GLY A 82 -54.22 48.10 18.85
CA GLY A 82 -55.59 47.77 19.20
C GLY A 82 -56.53 47.37 18.08
N ALA A 83 -56.08 47.41 16.81
CA ALA A 83 -56.84 46.83 15.70
C ALA A 83 -56.85 45.33 15.77
N THR A 84 -57.95 44.67 15.45
CA THR A 84 -58.01 43.22 15.34
C THR A 84 -57.50 42.77 13.97
N LYS A 85 -56.89 41.58 13.89
CA LYS A 85 -56.47 40.97 12.64
C LYS A 85 -57.59 40.97 11.56
N ALA A 86 -58.82 40.70 11.99
CA ALA A 86 -60.01 40.71 11.10
C ALA A 86 -60.29 42.08 10.51
N GLU A 87 -60.16 43.16 11.28
CA GLU A 87 -60.34 44.57 10.82
C GLU A 87 -59.25 44.97 9.84
N VAL A 88 -57.97 44.60 10.09
CA VAL A 88 -56.87 44.85 9.15
C VAL A 88 -57.11 44.11 7.83
N VAL A 89 -57.49 42.87 7.82
CA VAL A 89 -57.81 42.10 6.61
C VAL A 89 -58.99 42.67 5.86
N ALA A 90 -60.07 43.09 6.58
CA ALA A 90 -61.22 43.73 5.96
C ALA A 90 -60.88 45.09 5.31
N ARG A 91 -60.05 45.90 5.97
CA ARG A 91 -59.56 47.18 5.45
C ARG A 91 -58.70 47.00 4.20
N LEU A 92 -57.73 46.08 4.20
CA LEU A 92 -56.91 45.79 3.05
C LEU A 92 -57.70 45.30 1.84
N ARG A 93 -58.76 44.53 2.05
CA ARG A 93 -59.71 44.14 0.98
C ARG A 93 -60.50 45.32 0.44
N ALA A 94 -60.94 46.21 1.34
CA ALA A 94 -61.68 47.44 0.93
C ALA A 94 -60.79 48.39 0.13
N GLU A 95 -59.48 48.41 0.37
CA GLU A 95 -58.47 49.15 -0.33
C GLU A 95 -58.01 48.47 -1.67
N GLY A 96 -58.59 47.30 -2.02
CA GLY A 96 -58.27 46.55 -3.23
C GLY A 96 -56.97 45.74 -3.19
N ASN A 97 -56.36 45.60 -1.97
CA ASN A 97 -55.11 44.86 -1.72
C ASN A 97 -55.37 43.42 -1.29
N ASP A 98 -56.07 42.62 -2.13
CA ASP A 98 -56.47 41.25 -1.83
C ASP A 98 -55.27 40.31 -1.53
N GLN A 99 -54.12 40.57 -2.18
CA GLN A 99 -52.88 39.78 -1.92
C GLN A 99 -52.32 40.04 -0.53
N LEU A 100 -52.21 41.30 -0.09
CA LEU A 100 -51.79 41.67 1.26
C LEU A 100 -52.81 41.20 2.28
N ALA A 101 -54.12 41.28 2.00
CA ALA A 101 -55.16 40.79 2.86
C ALA A 101 -55.08 39.26 3.10
N SER A 102 -54.77 38.48 2.05
CA SER A 102 -54.56 37.02 2.15
C SER A 102 -53.30 36.68 2.95
N LEU A 103 -52.23 37.43 2.73
CA LEU A 103 -50.94 37.25 3.41
C LEU A 103 -51.07 37.59 4.92
N VAL A 104 -51.67 38.72 5.26
CA VAL A 104 -51.99 39.10 6.65
C VAL A 104 -52.95 38.10 7.30
N GLY A 105 -53.90 37.58 6.53
CA GLY A 105 -54.83 36.53 6.97
C GLY A 105 -54.17 35.21 7.34
N SER A 106 -53.02 34.89 6.71
CA SER A 106 -52.29 33.63 6.96
C SER A 106 -51.26 33.68 8.10
N VAL A 107 -50.87 34.88 8.52
CA VAL A 107 -49.84 35.12 9.54
C VAL A 107 -50.49 35.41 10.87
N ASP A 108 -49.90 35.00 12.00
CA ASP A 108 -50.40 35.33 13.35
C ASP A 108 -49.99 36.76 13.72
N LEU A 109 -50.76 37.73 13.16
CA LEU A 109 -50.50 39.15 13.26
C LEU A 109 -51.15 39.70 14.53
N GLN A 110 -50.40 40.42 15.36
CA GLN A 110 -50.85 41.25 16.48
C GLN A 110 -50.54 42.72 16.15
N PRO A 111 -51.53 43.47 15.60
CA PRO A 111 -51.29 44.85 15.17
C PRO A 111 -50.70 45.70 16.31
N GLY A 112 -49.66 46.50 16.00
CA GLY A 112 -49.00 47.39 16.95
C GLY A 112 -47.92 46.74 17.83
N SER A 113 -47.76 45.44 17.83
CA SER A 113 -46.86 44.78 18.78
C SER A 113 -45.36 44.87 18.40
N GLY A 114 -45.04 45.23 17.16
CA GLY A 114 -43.66 45.24 16.66
C GLY A 114 -43.00 43.83 16.63
N ILE A 115 -41.68 43.80 16.54
CA ILE A 115 -40.90 42.56 16.55
C ILE A 115 -40.73 42.04 17.97
N ASP A 116 -41.13 40.80 18.22
CA ASP A 116 -40.87 40.12 19.50
C ASP A 116 -39.39 39.67 19.58
N PHE A 117 -38.52 40.58 20.06
CA PHE A 117 -37.10 40.30 20.23
C PHE A 117 -36.85 39.21 21.29
N THR A 118 -37.78 38.99 22.24
CA THR A 118 -37.64 37.95 23.26
C THR A 118 -37.76 36.58 22.65
N SER A 119 -38.85 36.31 21.93
CA SER A 119 -39.06 35.05 21.19
C SER A 119 -37.98 34.85 20.15
N LEU A 120 -37.58 35.87 19.38
CA LEU A 120 -36.53 35.81 18.40
C LEU A 120 -35.18 35.39 19.04
N SER A 121 -34.83 35.98 20.19
CA SER A 121 -33.60 35.64 20.91
C SER A 121 -33.58 34.19 21.39
N TRP A 122 -34.71 33.67 21.87
CA TRP A 122 -34.82 32.27 22.26
C TRP A 122 -34.70 31.32 21.09
N VAL A 123 -35.32 31.62 19.96
CA VAL A 123 -35.21 30.81 18.73
C VAL A 123 -33.77 30.82 18.20
N LEU A 124 -33.13 32.00 18.07
CA LEU A 124 -31.76 32.10 17.61
C LEU A 124 -30.77 31.43 18.57
N GLY A 125 -30.97 31.60 19.91
CA GLY A 125 -30.20 30.88 20.92
C GLY A 125 -30.35 29.36 20.80
N GLY A 126 -31.59 28.89 20.56
CA GLY A 126 -31.87 27.48 20.31
C GLY A 126 -31.18 26.93 19.05
N VAL A 127 -31.18 27.70 17.94
CA VAL A 127 -30.46 27.35 16.71
C VAL A 127 -28.95 27.25 16.95
N LEU A 128 -28.39 28.21 17.71
CA LEU A 128 -26.97 28.21 18.05
C LEU A 128 -26.61 26.95 18.84
N VAL A 129 -27.38 26.64 19.89
CA VAL A 129 -27.17 25.43 20.70
C VAL A 129 -27.29 24.17 19.84
N LEU A 130 -28.31 24.11 18.99
CA LEU A 130 -28.54 22.99 18.07
C LEU A 130 -27.33 22.74 17.17
N TYR A 131 -26.77 23.79 16.54
CA TYR A 131 -25.59 23.65 15.68
C TYR A 131 -24.30 23.32 16.46
N VAL A 132 -24.14 23.87 17.66
CA VAL A 132 -23.00 23.52 18.54
C VAL A 132 -23.06 22.04 18.91
N VAL A 133 -24.23 21.55 19.34
CA VAL A 133 -24.41 20.14 19.69
C VAL A 133 -24.21 19.24 18.46
N ALA A 134 -24.78 19.61 17.31
CA ALA A 134 -24.58 18.88 16.07
C ALA A 134 -23.09 18.78 15.68
N SER A 135 -22.35 19.88 15.81
CA SER A 135 -20.90 19.93 15.52
C SER A 135 -20.08 19.08 16.49
N LEU A 136 -20.43 19.07 17.77
CA LEU A 136 -19.77 18.20 18.76
C LEU A 136 -20.02 16.72 18.47
N LEU A 137 -21.28 16.35 18.15
CA LEU A 137 -21.62 14.99 17.78
C LEU A 137 -20.87 14.55 16.50
N GLN A 138 -20.75 15.44 15.51
CA GLN A 138 -20.00 15.17 14.29
C GLN A 138 -18.50 15.00 14.56
N TRP A 139 -17.93 15.79 15.47
CA TRP A 139 -16.55 15.63 15.92
C TRP A 139 -16.34 14.26 16.60
N PHE A 140 -17.26 13.84 17.49
CA PHE A 140 -17.20 12.51 18.10
C PHE A 140 -17.31 11.40 17.06
N GLN A 141 -18.23 11.54 16.10
CA GLN A 141 -18.34 10.60 14.95
C GLN A 141 -17.02 10.49 14.19
N GLY A 142 -16.38 11.61 13.83
CA GLY A 142 -15.09 11.64 13.14
C GLY A 142 -13.99 10.95 13.95
N ARG A 143 -13.94 11.19 15.27
CA ARG A 143 -12.98 10.53 16.16
C ARG A 143 -13.19 9.00 16.20
N LEU A 144 -14.43 8.54 16.31
CA LEU A 144 -14.74 7.10 16.29
C LEU A 144 -14.37 6.47 14.95
N THR A 145 -14.65 7.14 13.81
CA THR A 145 -14.23 6.68 12.49
C THR A 145 -12.73 6.46 12.43
N THR A 146 -11.96 7.45 12.91
CA THR A 146 -10.50 7.36 12.91
C THR A 146 -10.02 6.17 13.74
N ILE A 147 -10.57 5.96 14.93
CA ILE A 147 -10.19 4.85 15.80
C ILE A 147 -10.47 3.50 15.11
N VAL A 148 -11.68 3.30 14.59
CA VAL A 148 -12.08 2.05 13.92
C VAL A 148 -11.18 1.75 12.71
N VAL A 149 -10.93 2.76 11.87
CA VAL A 149 -10.10 2.58 10.68
C VAL A 149 -8.66 2.29 11.07
N GLN A 150 -8.08 3.01 12.03
CA GLN A 150 -6.68 2.83 12.44
C GLN A 150 -6.44 1.47 13.12
N HIS A 151 -7.39 0.99 13.96
CA HIS A 151 -7.30 -0.36 14.51
C HIS A 151 -7.33 -1.41 13.40
N THR A 152 -8.29 -1.31 12.46
CA THR A 152 -8.37 -2.25 11.32
C THR A 152 -7.09 -2.26 10.47
N VAL A 153 -6.47 -1.09 10.27
CA VAL A 153 -5.23 -0.95 9.51
C VAL A 153 -4.04 -1.54 10.27
N ALA A 154 -3.97 -1.31 11.59
CA ALA A 154 -2.94 -1.92 12.44
C ALA A 154 -3.01 -3.45 12.43
N ASP A 155 -4.23 -4.00 12.54
CA ASP A 155 -4.46 -5.45 12.44
C ASP A 155 -4.04 -5.99 11.06
N LEU A 156 -4.39 -5.27 9.96
CA LEU A 156 -3.99 -5.67 8.61
C LEU A 156 -2.48 -5.67 8.44
N ARG A 157 -1.77 -4.67 8.96
CA ARG A 157 -0.30 -4.62 8.91
C ARG A 157 0.32 -5.77 9.70
N GLY A 158 -0.19 -6.06 10.90
CA GLY A 158 0.26 -7.19 11.70
C GLY A 158 0.02 -8.54 11.02
N ASP A 159 -1.17 -8.73 10.42
CA ASP A 159 -1.48 -9.95 9.67
C ASP A 159 -0.57 -10.13 8.45
N VAL A 160 -0.27 -9.04 7.73
CA VAL A 160 0.62 -9.07 6.55
C VAL A 160 2.05 -9.37 6.95
N GLU A 161 2.58 -8.73 8.00
CA GLU A 161 3.91 -9.01 8.53
C GLU A 161 4.06 -10.47 8.97
N ALA A 162 3.12 -10.95 9.79
CA ALA A 162 3.10 -12.34 10.22
C ALA A 162 3.01 -13.32 9.05
N LYS A 163 2.27 -12.94 7.97
CA LYS A 163 2.16 -13.74 6.75
C LYS A 163 3.49 -13.79 6.00
N LEU A 164 4.15 -12.64 5.77
CA LEU A 164 5.43 -12.58 5.06
C LEU A 164 6.50 -13.45 5.71
N ASN A 165 6.53 -13.49 7.04
CA ASN A 165 7.48 -14.32 7.79
C ASN A 165 7.23 -15.84 7.66
N ARG A 166 6.03 -16.25 7.20
CA ARG A 166 5.67 -17.66 6.98
C ARG A 166 5.58 -18.04 5.50
N MET A 167 5.89 -17.11 4.60
CA MET A 167 5.82 -17.39 3.16
C MET A 167 7.08 -18.11 2.67
N PRO A 168 6.94 -19.06 1.72
CA PRO A 168 8.07 -19.73 1.13
C PRO A 168 8.92 -18.78 0.27
N LEU A 169 10.24 -19.05 0.19
CA LEU A 169 11.16 -18.26 -0.64
C LEU A 169 10.70 -18.21 -2.11
N ALA A 170 10.08 -19.28 -2.59
CA ALA A 170 9.50 -19.39 -3.94
C ALA A 170 8.53 -18.25 -4.29
N TYR A 171 7.82 -17.69 -3.32
CA TYR A 171 6.95 -16.53 -3.56
C TYR A 171 7.76 -15.28 -3.90
N PHE A 172 8.84 -15.03 -3.14
CA PHE A 172 9.69 -13.85 -3.33
C PHE A 172 10.51 -13.92 -4.63
N ASP A 173 10.86 -15.13 -5.08
CA ASP A 173 11.59 -15.31 -6.33
C ASP A 173 10.72 -15.08 -7.58
N ARG A 174 9.43 -15.43 -7.51
CA ARG A 174 8.47 -15.20 -8.61
C ARG A 174 7.80 -13.83 -8.60
N THR A 175 7.91 -13.08 -7.48
CA THR A 175 7.23 -11.79 -7.30
C THR A 175 8.24 -10.66 -7.21
N GLU A 176 8.05 -9.59 -7.96
CA GLU A 176 8.93 -8.43 -7.90
C GLU A 176 8.90 -7.79 -6.49
N ARG A 177 10.08 -7.47 -5.95
CA ARG A 177 10.20 -6.82 -4.62
C ARG A 177 9.34 -5.56 -4.50
N GLY A 178 9.27 -4.75 -5.57
CA GLY A 178 8.46 -3.54 -5.63
C GLY A 178 6.96 -3.82 -5.47
N GLU A 179 6.48 -4.94 -5.98
CA GLU A 179 5.08 -5.35 -5.84
C GLU A 179 4.76 -5.75 -4.39
N VAL A 180 5.63 -6.54 -3.76
CA VAL A 180 5.47 -6.92 -2.34
C VAL A 180 5.46 -5.68 -1.45
N LEU A 181 6.45 -4.78 -1.61
CA LEU A 181 6.51 -3.52 -0.86
C LEU A 181 5.28 -2.65 -1.09
N SER A 182 4.80 -2.55 -2.33
CA SER A 182 3.59 -1.78 -2.64
C SER A 182 2.35 -2.34 -1.94
N ARG A 183 2.21 -3.67 -1.87
CA ARG A 183 1.09 -4.34 -1.18
C ARG A 183 1.14 -4.14 0.33
N THR A 184 2.32 -4.11 0.92
CA THR A 184 2.52 -3.99 2.39
C THR A 184 2.44 -2.54 2.89
N THR A 185 2.72 -1.56 2.04
CA THR A 185 2.73 -0.14 2.40
C THR A 185 1.62 0.63 1.69
N ASN A 186 1.78 0.90 0.39
CA ASN A 186 0.90 1.79 -0.37
C ASN A 186 -0.55 1.30 -0.42
N ASP A 187 -0.77 -0.02 -0.57
CA ASP A 187 -2.12 -0.57 -0.64
C ASP A 187 -2.84 -0.49 0.70
N ILE A 188 -2.15 -0.75 1.81
CA ILE A 188 -2.73 -0.62 3.14
C ILE A 188 -3.05 0.85 3.45
N ASP A 189 -2.16 1.79 3.07
CA ASP A 189 -2.39 3.23 3.24
C ASP A 189 -3.57 3.72 2.38
N ASN A 190 -3.70 3.22 1.15
CA ASN A 190 -4.85 3.52 0.30
C ASN A 190 -6.17 2.97 0.87
N ILE A 191 -6.15 1.78 1.48
CA ILE A 191 -7.28 1.24 2.24
C ILE A 191 -7.64 2.21 3.37
N ALA A 192 -6.66 2.58 4.21
CA ALA A 192 -6.85 3.49 5.34
C ALA A 192 -7.50 4.81 4.90
N GLN A 193 -6.92 5.48 3.90
CA GLN A 193 -7.40 6.75 3.38
C GLN A 193 -8.79 6.66 2.76
N SER A 194 -9.02 5.62 1.94
CA SER A 194 -10.31 5.39 1.27
C SER A 194 -11.43 5.14 2.28
N PHE A 195 -11.18 4.33 3.31
CA PHE A 195 -12.17 4.03 4.33
C PHE A 195 -12.40 5.21 5.27
N GLN A 196 -11.34 5.90 5.70
CA GLN A 196 -11.43 7.12 6.50
C GLN A 196 -12.36 8.16 5.84
N GLN A 197 -12.15 8.40 4.55
CA GLN A 197 -12.93 9.36 3.78
C GLN A 197 -14.36 8.88 3.51
N THR A 198 -14.53 7.61 3.11
CA THR A 198 -15.81 7.10 2.62
C THR A 198 -16.77 6.80 3.76
N MET A 199 -16.30 6.24 4.87
CA MET A 199 -17.14 5.72 5.94
C MET A 199 -17.97 6.82 6.61
N SER A 200 -17.35 7.93 7.03
CA SER A 200 -18.05 9.06 7.63
C SER A 200 -18.93 9.80 6.63
N GLN A 201 -18.40 10.05 5.44
CA GLN A 201 -19.05 10.93 4.47
C GLN A 201 -20.21 10.25 3.75
N LEU A 202 -20.12 8.94 3.47
CA LEU A 202 -21.23 8.20 2.87
C LEU A 202 -22.43 8.15 3.82
N LEU A 203 -22.19 7.83 5.10
CA LEU A 203 -23.23 7.81 6.12
C LEU A 203 -23.92 9.18 6.23
N THR A 204 -23.14 10.25 6.42
CA THR A 204 -23.66 11.61 6.54
C THR A 204 -24.40 12.05 5.28
N SER A 205 -23.87 11.73 4.07
CA SER A 205 -24.52 12.09 2.81
C SER A 205 -25.87 11.39 2.62
N VAL A 206 -25.95 10.10 2.91
CA VAL A 206 -27.21 9.35 2.79
C VAL A 206 -28.24 9.88 3.77
N LEU A 207 -27.86 10.08 5.04
CA LEU A 207 -28.76 10.63 6.07
C LEU A 207 -29.20 12.06 5.73
N MET A 208 -28.29 12.89 5.18
CA MET A 208 -28.62 14.26 4.77
C MET A 208 -29.63 14.27 3.63
N VAL A 209 -29.43 13.43 2.59
CA VAL A 209 -30.37 13.32 1.46
C VAL A 209 -31.76 12.87 1.95
N VAL A 210 -31.81 11.83 2.77
CA VAL A 210 -33.09 11.33 3.33
C VAL A 210 -33.75 12.37 4.23
N GLY A 211 -32.99 12.98 5.14
CA GLY A 211 -33.50 13.97 6.07
C GLY A 211 -33.98 15.26 5.39
N THR A 212 -33.19 15.81 4.46
CA THR A 212 -33.61 17.02 3.71
C THR A 212 -34.82 16.77 2.82
N LEU A 213 -34.87 15.62 2.12
CA LEU A 213 -36.01 15.24 1.31
C LEU A 213 -37.30 15.10 2.18
N THR A 214 -37.19 14.47 3.33
CA THR A 214 -38.30 14.34 4.29
C THR A 214 -38.80 15.71 4.71
N MET A 215 -37.93 16.63 5.11
CA MET A 215 -38.32 17.99 5.50
C MET A 215 -38.94 18.79 4.33
N MET A 216 -38.39 18.63 3.11
CA MET A 216 -38.95 19.27 1.92
C MET A 216 -40.39 18.79 1.64
N ILE A 217 -40.65 17.48 1.78
CA ILE A 217 -42.02 16.91 1.61
C ILE A 217 -42.94 17.41 2.69
N VAL A 218 -42.48 17.48 3.95
CA VAL A 218 -43.28 17.99 5.09
C VAL A 218 -43.67 19.46 4.91
N ILE A 219 -42.77 20.31 4.39
CA ILE A 219 -43.04 21.74 4.14
C ILE A 219 -44.00 21.90 2.96
N SER A 220 -43.64 21.33 1.80
CA SER A 220 -44.46 21.44 0.59
C SER A 220 -44.13 20.31 -0.41
N PRO A 221 -45.04 19.31 -0.56
CA PRO A 221 -44.86 18.25 -1.55
C PRO A 221 -44.68 18.77 -3.00
N LEU A 222 -45.36 19.86 -3.33
CA LEU A 222 -45.25 20.48 -4.68
C LEU A 222 -43.85 21.02 -4.93
N LEU A 223 -43.31 21.78 -3.97
CA LEU A 223 -41.94 22.32 -4.11
C LEU A 223 -40.91 21.19 -4.06
N ALA A 224 -41.14 20.15 -3.27
CA ALA A 224 -40.29 18.97 -3.24
C ALA A 224 -40.24 18.26 -4.61
N LEU A 225 -41.38 18.14 -5.29
CA LEU A 225 -41.44 17.60 -6.66
C LEU A 225 -40.60 18.43 -7.64
N VAL A 226 -40.71 19.76 -7.59
CA VAL A 226 -39.88 20.67 -8.43
C VAL A 226 -38.39 20.45 -8.20
N ALA A 227 -37.98 20.35 -6.94
CA ALA A 227 -36.59 20.12 -6.61
C ALA A 227 -36.09 18.72 -7.05
N VAL A 228 -36.92 17.69 -6.86
CA VAL A 228 -36.57 16.31 -7.27
C VAL A 228 -36.45 16.16 -8.78
N VAL A 229 -37.25 16.87 -9.56
CA VAL A 229 -37.17 16.86 -11.05
C VAL A 229 -35.82 17.37 -11.58
N THR A 230 -35.12 18.21 -10.84
CA THR A 230 -33.78 18.66 -11.23
C THR A 230 -32.70 17.56 -11.13
N ILE A 231 -32.92 16.48 -10.34
CA ILE A 231 -31.97 15.37 -10.20
C ILE A 231 -31.77 14.58 -11.49
N PRO A 232 -32.82 14.08 -12.17
CA PRO A 232 -32.66 13.42 -13.47
C PRO A 232 -31.96 14.29 -14.49
N LEU A 233 -32.24 15.59 -14.51
CA LEU A 233 -31.57 16.54 -15.40
C LEU A 233 -30.06 16.62 -15.11
N ALA A 234 -29.70 16.77 -13.84
CA ALA A 234 -28.31 16.77 -13.40
C ALA A 234 -27.60 15.46 -13.75
N PHE A 235 -28.25 14.31 -13.54
CA PHE A 235 -27.71 13.00 -13.89
C PHE A 235 -27.47 12.83 -15.38
N VAL A 236 -28.41 13.21 -16.23
CA VAL A 236 -28.27 13.14 -17.69
C VAL A 236 -27.11 14.00 -18.17
N ILE A 237 -27.00 15.24 -17.67
CA ILE A 237 -25.90 16.15 -18.01
C ILE A 237 -24.55 15.55 -17.58
N THR A 238 -24.43 15.12 -16.33
CA THR A 238 -23.19 14.53 -15.80
C THR A 238 -22.80 13.29 -16.61
N LYS A 239 -23.74 12.40 -16.91
CA LYS A 239 -23.51 11.21 -17.75
C LYS A 239 -23.03 11.57 -19.16
N ALA A 240 -23.61 12.59 -19.79
CA ALA A 240 -23.23 13.03 -21.12
C ALA A 240 -21.80 13.62 -21.15
N VAL A 241 -21.45 14.42 -20.15
CA VAL A 241 -20.09 15.00 -20.02
C VAL A 241 -19.08 13.91 -19.71
N THR A 242 -19.36 13.03 -18.74
CA THR A 242 -18.46 11.92 -18.38
C THR A 242 -18.20 11.00 -19.58
N LYS A 243 -19.22 10.66 -20.36
CA LYS A 243 -19.04 9.84 -21.57
C LYS A 243 -18.10 10.50 -22.59
N ARG A 244 -18.06 11.82 -22.64
CA ARG A 244 -17.15 12.56 -23.55
C ARG A 244 -15.76 12.79 -22.96
N SER A 245 -15.64 12.99 -21.66
CA SER A 245 -14.34 13.23 -21.00
C SER A 245 -13.53 11.96 -20.77
N GLN A 246 -14.19 10.82 -20.53
CA GLN A 246 -13.53 9.54 -20.23
C GLN A 246 -12.48 9.11 -21.28
N PRO A 247 -12.73 9.15 -22.60
CA PRO A 247 -11.72 8.80 -23.60
C PRO A 247 -10.49 9.73 -23.55
N GLU A 248 -10.69 11.02 -23.26
CA GLU A 248 -9.58 11.97 -23.16
C GLU A 248 -8.75 11.76 -21.89
N PHE A 249 -9.37 11.36 -20.77
CA PHE A 249 -8.62 10.92 -19.58
C PHE A 249 -7.78 9.65 -19.84
N VAL A 250 -8.33 8.68 -20.57
CA VAL A 250 -7.54 7.49 -20.97
C VAL A 250 -6.34 7.89 -21.82
N LYS A 251 -6.52 8.81 -22.80
CA LYS A 251 -5.41 9.34 -23.60
C LYS A 251 -4.40 10.09 -22.74
N GLN A 252 -4.86 10.91 -21.79
CA GLN A 252 -3.98 11.61 -20.85
C GLN A 252 -3.10 10.62 -20.09
N TRP A 253 -3.68 9.58 -19.47
CA TRP A 253 -2.93 8.59 -18.72
C TRP A 253 -1.94 7.82 -19.59
N THR A 254 -2.36 7.41 -20.80
CA THR A 254 -1.47 6.72 -21.75
C THR A 254 -0.30 7.63 -22.18
N SER A 255 -0.56 8.91 -22.44
CA SER A 255 0.48 9.87 -22.82
C SER A 255 1.42 10.16 -21.66
N THR A 256 0.90 10.30 -20.43
CA THR A 256 1.69 10.48 -19.21
C THR A 256 2.59 9.26 -18.96
N GLY A 257 2.08 8.04 -19.12
CA GLY A 257 2.87 6.81 -18.99
C GLY A 257 4.03 6.76 -20.00
N ARG A 258 3.78 7.14 -21.26
CA ARG A 258 4.83 7.21 -22.30
C ARG A 258 5.88 8.30 -22.01
N LEU A 259 5.47 9.44 -21.47
CA LEU A 259 6.39 10.50 -21.05
C LEU A 259 7.25 10.05 -19.88
N ASN A 260 6.65 9.44 -18.86
CA ASN A 260 7.38 8.93 -17.69
C ASN A 260 8.38 7.84 -18.09
N GLY A 261 8.00 6.90 -18.96
CA GLY A 261 8.93 5.89 -19.47
C GLY A 261 10.13 6.50 -20.20
N HIS A 262 9.92 7.57 -20.99
CA HIS A 262 11.00 8.29 -21.64
C HIS A 262 11.91 9.01 -20.63
N ILE A 263 11.31 9.66 -19.60
CA ILE A 263 12.10 10.32 -18.54
C ILE A 263 12.96 9.28 -17.81
N GLU A 264 12.39 8.14 -17.45
CA GLU A 264 13.13 7.06 -16.78
C GLU A 264 14.28 6.52 -17.66
N GLU A 265 14.01 6.28 -18.94
CA GLU A 265 15.01 5.83 -19.92
C GLU A 265 16.18 6.83 -20.06
N VAL A 266 15.87 8.11 -20.27
CA VAL A 266 16.88 9.17 -20.40
C VAL A 266 17.62 9.40 -19.09
N PHE A 267 16.95 9.32 -17.94
CA PHE A 267 17.59 9.48 -16.64
C PHE A 267 18.53 8.31 -16.33
N THR A 268 18.08 7.09 -16.54
CA THR A 268 18.91 5.88 -16.34
C THR A 268 20.08 5.82 -17.30
N GLY A 269 19.86 6.22 -18.56
CA GLY A 269 20.88 6.28 -19.60
C GLY A 269 21.59 7.63 -19.73
N HIS A 270 21.54 8.50 -18.70
CA HIS A 270 22.01 9.88 -18.79
C HIS A 270 23.48 10.00 -19.22
N ASP A 271 24.34 9.13 -18.70
CA ASP A 271 25.77 9.10 -19.07
C ASP A 271 25.94 8.76 -20.54
N VAL A 272 25.15 7.81 -21.07
CA VAL A 272 25.17 7.43 -22.48
C VAL A 272 24.73 8.61 -23.36
N VAL A 273 23.62 9.27 -22.99
CA VAL A 273 23.12 10.46 -23.71
C VAL A 273 24.17 11.57 -23.74
N LYS A 274 24.89 11.78 -22.62
CA LYS A 274 25.97 12.77 -22.52
C LYS A 274 27.21 12.41 -23.37
N VAL A 275 27.68 11.17 -23.25
CA VAL A 275 28.87 10.71 -23.96
C VAL A 275 28.69 10.78 -25.49
N PHE A 276 27.48 10.43 -25.97
CA PHE A 276 27.16 10.46 -27.41
C PHE A 276 26.62 11.80 -27.91
N GLY A 277 26.49 12.82 -27.04
CA GLY A 277 26.04 14.17 -27.42
C GLY A 277 24.60 14.25 -27.89
N ARG A 278 23.70 13.30 -27.41
CA ARG A 278 22.30 13.16 -27.87
C ARG A 278 21.29 13.93 -27.03
N GLN A 279 21.73 14.96 -26.29
CA GLN A 279 20.83 15.73 -25.41
C GLN A 279 19.74 16.48 -26.21
N LYS A 280 20.06 16.90 -27.45
CA LYS A 280 19.10 17.63 -28.29
C LYS A 280 17.96 16.72 -28.73
N GLU A 281 18.28 15.54 -29.23
CA GLU A 281 17.26 14.55 -29.66
C GLU A 281 16.40 14.07 -28.48
N ALA A 282 17.01 13.82 -27.32
CA ALA A 282 16.28 13.45 -26.11
C ALA A 282 15.29 14.56 -25.69
N ARG A 283 15.70 15.84 -25.81
CA ARG A 283 14.84 16.98 -25.52
C ARG A 283 13.71 17.13 -26.52
N GLU A 284 13.98 17.01 -27.82
CA GLU A 284 12.97 17.10 -28.88
C GLU A 284 11.89 16.01 -28.71
N GLU A 285 12.31 14.80 -28.35
CA GLU A 285 11.37 13.71 -28.05
C GLU A 285 10.56 13.97 -26.77
N PHE A 286 11.20 14.49 -25.71
CA PHE A 286 10.49 14.94 -24.49
C PHE A 286 9.44 15.98 -24.82
N ASP A 287 9.80 17.02 -25.58
CA ASP A 287 8.88 18.11 -25.93
C ASP A 287 7.66 17.59 -26.72
N GLN A 288 7.85 16.68 -27.68
CA GLN A 288 6.76 16.04 -28.43
C GLN A 288 5.82 15.24 -27.52
N ARG A 289 6.38 14.45 -26.61
CA ARG A 289 5.59 13.64 -25.66
C ARG A 289 4.87 14.52 -24.64
N ASN A 290 5.52 15.60 -24.18
CA ASN A 290 4.93 16.58 -23.28
C ASN A 290 3.77 17.34 -23.92
N ASP A 291 3.89 17.73 -25.20
CA ASP A 291 2.81 18.36 -25.97
C ASP A 291 1.60 17.41 -26.13
N ALA A 292 1.85 16.12 -26.33
CA ALA A 292 0.78 15.12 -26.36
C ALA A 292 0.05 15.00 -25.01
N VAL A 293 0.81 15.03 -23.87
CA VAL A 293 0.23 15.07 -22.52
C VAL A 293 -0.58 16.35 -22.33
N PHE A 294 -0.03 17.51 -22.69
CA PHE A 294 -0.72 18.79 -22.58
C PHE A 294 -2.03 18.78 -23.34
N GLY A 295 -2.01 18.37 -24.63
CA GLY A 295 -3.20 18.35 -25.48
C GLY A 295 -4.31 17.42 -24.95
N ALA A 296 -3.94 16.23 -24.46
CA ALA A 296 -4.89 15.29 -23.88
C ALA A 296 -5.43 15.78 -22.52
N SER A 297 -4.55 16.31 -21.67
CA SER A 297 -4.93 16.85 -20.35
C SER A 297 -5.85 18.07 -20.48
N PHE A 298 -5.52 18.99 -21.39
CA PHE A 298 -6.37 20.17 -21.64
C PHE A 298 -7.78 19.78 -22.06
N LYS A 299 -7.91 18.84 -23.02
CA LYS A 299 -9.23 18.36 -23.47
C LYS A 299 -10.00 17.65 -22.37
N ALA A 300 -9.34 16.74 -21.66
CA ALA A 300 -9.97 16.00 -20.56
C ALA A 300 -10.49 16.94 -19.48
N GLN A 301 -9.64 17.89 -19.04
CA GLN A 301 -9.99 18.81 -17.98
C GLN A 301 -10.97 19.90 -18.42
N PHE A 302 -10.87 20.41 -19.64
CA PHE A 302 -11.82 21.36 -20.17
C PHE A 302 -13.23 20.76 -20.25
N ILE A 303 -13.36 19.54 -20.82
CA ILE A 303 -14.67 18.88 -20.93
C ILE A 303 -15.24 18.56 -19.54
N SER A 304 -14.44 18.01 -18.64
CA SER A 304 -14.90 17.67 -17.28
C SER A 304 -15.18 18.92 -16.44
N GLY A 305 -14.40 19.97 -16.63
CA GLY A 305 -14.56 21.24 -15.90
C GLY A 305 -15.88 21.95 -16.17
N VAL A 306 -16.54 21.67 -17.30
CA VAL A 306 -17.88 22.20 -17.63
C VAL A 306 -18.96 21.66 -16.68
N VAL A 307 -18.75 20.50 -16.04
CA VAL A 307 -19.76 19.89 -15.14
C VAL A 307 -20.16 20.84 -14.03
N GLN A 308 -19.20 21.43 -13.33
CA GLN A 308 -19.49 22.28 -12.17
C GLN A 308 -20.28 23.56 -12.51
N PRO A 309 -19.91 24.37 -13.52
CA PRO A 309 -20.70 25.51 -13.94
C PRO A 309 -22.13 25.14 -14.40
N VAL A 310 -22.29 24.03 -15.12
CA VAL A 310 -23.61 23.57 -15.58
C VAL A 310 -24.46 23.10 -14.39
N MET A 311 -23.87 22.40 -13.41
CA MET A 311 -24.57 22.02 -12.18
C MET A 311 -24.99 23.23 -11.36
N MET A 312 -24.13 24.27 -11.26
CA MET A 312 -24.52 25.56 -10.66
C MET A 312 -25.67 26.22 -11.38
N PHE A 313 -25.67 26.18 -12.71
CA PHE A 313 -26.77 26.74 -13.52
C PHE A 313 -28.10 26.00 -13.24
N VAL A 314 -28.07 24.65 -13.21
CA VAL A 314 -29.24 23.84 -12.87
C VAL A 314 -29.74 24.15 -11.44
N ALA A 315 -28.81 24.29 -10.49
CA ALA A 315 -29.14 24.64 -9.11
C ALA A 315 -29.76 26.05 -9.02
N ASN A 316 -29.27 27.00 -9.79
CA ASN A 316 -29.83 28.36 -9.84
C ASN A 316 -31.21 28.38 -10.50
N ILE A 317 -31.45 27.58 -11.55
CA ILE A 317 -32.81 27.43 -12.14
C ILE A 317 -33.76 26.86 -11.07
N ASN A 318 -33.34 25.81 -10.36
CA ASN A 318 -34.15 25.25 -9.27
C ASN A 318 -34.44 26.31 -8.19
N TYR A 319 -33.42 27.08 -7.77
CA TYR A 319 -33.62 28.20 -6.84
C TYR A 319 -34.65 29.20 -7.32
N VAL A 320 -34.60 29.64 -8.60
CA VAL A 320 -35.57 30.57 -9.18
C VAL A 320 -36.97 29.98 -9.20
N LEU A 321 -37.12 28.71 -9.61
CA LEU A 321 -38.43 28.02 -9.59
C LEU A 321 -39.01 27.91 -8.18
N VAL A 322 -38.19 27.54 -7.21
CA VAL A 322 -38.62 27.46 -5.80
C VAL A 322 -39.00 28.84 -5.27
N ALA A 323 -38.22 29.88 -5.60
CA ALA A 323 -38.52 31.25 -5.16
C ALA A 323 -39.82 31.79 -5.78
N VAL A 324 -40.03 31.55 -7.07
CA VAL A 324 -41.28 32.01 -7.77
C VAL A 324 -42.49 31.25 -7.27
N ILE A 325 -42.45 29.89 -7.28
CA ILE A 325 -43.60 29.08 -6.87
C ILE A 325 -43.82 29.24 -5.36
N GLY A 326 -42.79 29.28 -4.55
CA GLY A 326 -42.84 29.53 -3.12
C GLY A 326 -43.42 30.90 -2.82
N GLY A 327 -42.97 31.97 -3.52
CA GLY A 327 -43.49 33.30 -3.38
C GLY A 327 -44.98 33.40 -3.71
N LEU A 328 -45.43 32.73 -4.79
CA LEU A 328 -46.86 32.65 -5.15
C LEU A 328 -47.68 31.95 -4.09
N ARG A 329 -47.11 30.92 -3.46
CA ARG A 329 -47.75 30.19 -2.34
C ARG A 329 -47.79 31.01 -1.05
N VAL A 330 -46.79 31.83 -0.80
CA VAL A 330 -46.81 32.83 0.29
C VAL A 330 -47.90 33.85 0.04
N ALA A 331 -47.97 34.42 -1.18
CA ALA A 331 -49.00 35.39 -1.56
C ALA A 331 -50.42 34.81 -1.45
N SER A 332 -50.60 33.51 -1.69
CA SER A 332 -51.89 32.79 -1.47
C SER A 332 -52.14 32.37 -0.01
N GLY A 333 -51.22 32.67 0.92
CA GLY A 333 -51.33 32.30 2.32
C GLY A 333 -51.14 30.82 2.66
N SER A 334 -50.64 30.02 1.69
CA SER A 334 -50.48 28.57 1.89
C SER A 334 -49.11 28.16 2.41
N LEU A 335 -48.14 29.06 2.47
CA LEU A 335 -46.80 28.90 3.03
C LEU A 335 -46.40 30.18 3.75
N SER A 336 -45.48 30.08 4.75
CA SER A 336 -44.83 31.23 5.36
C SER A 336 -43.57 31.65 4.55
N ILE A 337 -43.07 32.86 4.77
CA ILE A 337 -41.80 33.32 4.20
C ILE A 337 -40.66 32.46 4.74
N GLY A 338 -40.72 32.12 6.05
CA GLY A 338 -39.77 31.25 6.71
C GLY A 338 -39.76 29.84 6.11
N ASP A 339 -40.91 29.32 5.70
CA ASP A 339 -41.01 28.02 5.00
C ASP A 339 -40.27 28.05 3.65
N VAL A 340 -40.47 29.11 2.87
CA VAL A 340 -39.79 29.27 1.58
C VAL A 340 -38.27 29.42 1.78
N GLN A 341 -37.83 30.18 2.77
CA GLN A 341 -36.42 30.33 3.12
C GLN A 341 -35.82 28.97 3.55
N ALA A 342 -36.48 28.24 4.43
CA ALA A 342 -36.05 26.90 4.83
C ALA A 342 -35.97 25.95 3.65
N PHE A 343 -36.96 26.00 2.75
CA PHE A 343 -37.00 25.16 1.55
C PHE A 343 -35.86 25.48 0.58
N ILE A 344 -35.50 26.74 0.37
CA ILE A 344 -34.33 27.15 -0.43
C ILE A 344 -33.06 26.56 0.17
N GLN A 345 -32.92 26.60 1.49
CA GLN A 345 -31.75 26.06 2.17
C GLN A 345 -31.70 24.52 2.03
N TYR A 346 -32.82 23.82 2.18
CA TYR A 346 -32.90 22.38 1.94
C TYR A 346 -32.58 22.00 0.50
N SER A 347 -33.06 22.76 -0.47
CA SER A 347 -32.75 22.54 -1.89
C SER A 347 -31.25 22.58 -2.18
N ARG A 348 -30.52 23.51 -1.55
CA ARG A 348 -29.03 23.58 -1.64
C ARG A 348 -28.38 22.41 -0.93
N GLN A 349 -28.79 22.10 0.30
CA GLN A 349 -28.26 20.99 1.10
C GLN A 349 -28.53 19.61 0.49
N PHE A 350 -29.57 19.48 -0.33
CA PHE A 350 -29.92 18.23 -1.00
C PHE A 350 -29.00 17.90 -2.19
N THR A 351 -28.59 18.92 -2.96
CA THR A 351 -27.82 18.71 -4.19
C THR A 351 -26.34 18.36 -3.91
N GLN A 352 -25.76 18.93 -2.86
CA GLN A 352 -24.35 18.75 -2.54
C GLN A 352 -23.97 17.29 -2.20
N PRO A 353 -24.70 16.57 -1.32
CA PRO A 353 -24.39 15.17 -0.99
C PRO A 353 -24.49 14.22 -2.20
N LEU A 354 -25.39 14.50 -3.15
CA LEU A 354 -25.54 13.68 -4.36
C LEU A 354 -24.26 13.68 -5.23
N THR A 355 -23.62 14.83 -5.36
CA THR A 355 -22.36 14.93 -6.09
C THR A 355 -21.21 14.26 -5.33
N GLN A 356 -21.21 14.36 -4.01
CA GLN A 356 -20.20 13.73 -3.14
C GLN A 356 -20.26 12.20 -3.19
N VAL A 357 -21.47 11.61 -3.16
CA VAL A 357 -21.63 10.15 -3.26
C VAL A 357 -21.03 9.60 -4.56
N ALA A 358 -21.20 10.31 -5.69
CA ALA A 358 -20.61 9.89 -6.96
C ALA A 358 -19.06 9.86 -6.91
N ALA A 359 -18.43 10.87 -6.30
CA ALA A 359 -16.99 10.93 -6.12
C ALA A 359 -16.49 9.82 -5.18
N MET A 360 -17.25 9.52 -4.12
CA MET A 360 -16.89 8.49 -3.14
C MET A 360 -16.92 7.08 -3.69
N ILE A 361 -17.79 6.78 -4.65
CA ILE A 361 -17.80 5.46 -5.30
C ILE A 361 -16.43 5.19 -5.94
N GLN A 362 -15.78 6.19 -6.53
CA GLN A 362 -14.47 6.04 -7.12
C GLN A 362 -13.38 5.82 -6.06
N VAL A 363 -13.41 6.57 -4.96
CA VAL A 363 -12.47 6.40 -3.82
C VAL A 363 -12.64 5.01 -3.20
N LEU A 364 -13.89 4.58 -2.98
CA LEU A 364 -14.19 3.25 -2.46
C LEU A 364 -13.71 2.14 -3.42
N GLN A 365 -13.88 2.31 -4.73
CA GLN A 365 -13.37 1.34 -5.72
C GLN A 365 -11.85 1.21 -5.65
N SER A 366 -11.12 2.32 -5.48
CA SER A 366 -9.67 2.30 -5.30
C SER A 366 -9.26 1.56 -4.02
N GLY A 367 -9.87 1.89 -2.89
CA GLY A 367 -9.60 1.23 -1.62
C GLY A 367 -9.92 -0.28 -1.63
N VAL A 368 -11.02 -0.67 -2.28
CA VAL A 368 -11.39 -2.09 -2.42
C VAL A 368 -10.42 -2.83 -3.36
N ALA A 369 -9.94 -2.19 -4.42
CA ALA A 369 -8.93 -2.79 -5.29
C ALA A 369 -7.59 -3.02 -4.56
N SER A 370 -7.15 -2.07 -3.74
CA SER A 370 -5.98 -2.24 -2.87
C SER A 370 -6.19 -3.36 -1.84
N ALA A 371 -7.38 -3.44 -1.24
CA ALA A 371 -7.72 -4.51 -0.31
C ALA A 371 -7.74 -5.89 -0.97
N GLU A 372 -8.19 -6.00 -2.22
CA GLU A 372 -8.13 -7.25 -2.99
C GLU A 372 -6.69 -7.75 -3.14
N ARG A 373 -5.73 -6.85 -3.43
CA ARG A 373 -4.30 -7.21 -3.53
C ARG A 373 -3.70 -7.62 -2.18
N VAL A 374 -4.05 -6.90 -1.11
CA VAL A 374 -3.61 -7.27 0.25
C VAL A 374 -4.18 -8.62 0.67
N PHE A 375 -5.47 -8.87 0.38
CA PHE A 375 -6.07 -10.16 0.67
C PHE A 375 -5.53 -11.28 -0.19
N ALA A 376 -5.18 -11.02 -1.45
CA ALA A 376 -4.50 -12.00 -2.29
C ALA A 376 -3.16 -12.42 -1.67
N LEU A 377 -2.39 -11.47 -1.10
CA LEU A 377 -1.17 -11.77 -0.36
C LEU A 377 -1.45 -12.62 0.90
N LEU A 378 -2.49 -12.28 1.66
CA LEU A 378 -2.87 -13.02 2.88
C LEU A 378 -3.39 -14.44 2.56
N ASP A 379 -3.92 -14.66 1.38
CA ASP A 379 -4.48 -15.94 0.93
C ASP A 379 -3.45 -16.82 0.19
N GLU A 380 -2.22 -16.32 -0.07
CA GLU A 380 -1.14 -17.14 -0.63
C GLU A 380 -0.77 -18.29 0.30
N ASP A 381 -0.24 -19.37 -0.29
CA ASP A 381 0.19 -20.53 0.47
C ASP A 381 1.39 -20.19 1.39
N GLU A 382 1.39 -20.73 2.57
CA GLU A 382 2.50 -20.63 3.54
C GLU A 382 3.48 -21.79 3.38
N GLU A 383 4.69 -21.66 3.95
CA GLU A 383 5.58 -22.82 4.09
C GLU A 383 4.81 -23.97 4.77
N ARG A 384 4.98 -25.20 4.28
CA ARG A 384 4.34 -26.34 4.91
C ARG A 384 4.76 -26.43 6.37
N PRO A 385 3.84 -26.70 7.29
CA PRO A 385 4.18 -26.94 8.69
C PRO A 385 5.25 -28.03 8.81
N ASP A 386 6.18 -27.85 9.73
CA ASP A 386 7.20 -28.87 9.98
C ASP A 386 6.55 -30.12 10.56
N GLU A 387 6.67 -31.22 9.85
CA GLU A 387 6.29 -32.55 10.36
C GLU A 387 7.44 -33.10 11.20
N VAL A 388 7.59 -32.58 12.44
CA VAL A 388 8.66 -32.98 13.35
C VAL A 388 8.30 -34.33 13.96
N ASP A 389 8.82 -35.40 13.36
CA ASP A 389 8.64 -36.76 13.87
C ASP A 389 9.98 -37.50 14.09
N ALA A 390 11.10 -36.83 13.86
CA ALA A 390 12.45 -37.34 14.08
C ALA A 390 13.22 -36.46 15.08
N PRO A 391 14.02 -37.07 16.00
CA PRO A 391 14.86 -36.32 16.90
C PRO A 391 15.94 -35.57 16.11
N PHE A 392 16.24 -34.34 16.52
CA PHE A 392 17.35 -33.57 15.95
C PHE A 392 18.68 -34.20 16.41
N PRO A 393 19.68 -34.37 15.51
CA PRO A 393 20.99 -34.93 15.91
C PRO A 393 21.66 -34.06 16.97
N ASP A 394 22.16 -34.69 18.07
CA ASP A 394 22.90 -34.01 19.11
C ASP A 394 24.03 -34.94 19.64
N PRO A 395 25.31 -34.61 19.43
CA PRO A 395 25.81 -33.46 18.68
C PRO A 395 25.67 -33.61 17.13
N VAL A 396 25.52 -32.48 16.43
CA VAL A 396 25.58 -32.48 14.97
C VAL A 396 27.02 -32.70 14.51
N ARG A 397 27.25 -33.76 13.75
CA ARG A 397 28.58 -34.09 13.18
C ARG A 397 28.76 -33.46 11.80
N GLY A 398 27.68 -33.18 11.10
CA GLY A 398 27.67 -32.50 9.80
C GLY A 398 27.82 -33.46 8.62
N ARG A 399 27.43 -34.75 8.73
CA ARG A 399 27.35 -35.65 7.58
C ARG A 399 26.07 -35.33 6.77
N VAL A 400 26.21 -34.85 5.52
CA VAL A 400 25.07 -34.55 4.66
C VAL A 400 25.05 -35.52 3.49
N VAL A 401 23.88 -36.15 3.24
CA VAL A 401 23.71 -37.10 2.14
C VAL A 401 22.49 -36.72 1.32
N PHE A 402 22.67 -36.60 0.01
CA PHE A 402 21.61 -36.49 -0.99
C PHE A 402 21.40 -37.89 -1.58
N GLU A 403 20.17 -38.37 -1.57
CA GLU A 403 19.82 -39.70 -2.08
C GLU A 403 18.70 -39.56 -3.12
N ASP A 404 19.04 -39.80 -4.37
CA ASP A 404 18.13 -39.77 -5.52
C ASP A 404 17.31 -38.48 -5.61
N VAL A 405 17.96 -37.33 -5.36
CA VAL A 405 17.32 -36.02 -5.23
C VAL A 405 16.94 -35.46 -6.60
N SER A 406 15.65 -35.12 -6.76
CA SER A 406 15.17 -34.39 -7.92
C SER A 406 14.42 -33.12 -7.48
N PHE A 407 14.59 -32.05 -8.25
CA PHE A 407 13.97 -30.77 -7.96
C PHE A 407 13.74 -29.93 -9.21
N SER A 408 12.63 -29.15 -9.23
CA SER A 408 12.34 -28.14 -10.22
C SER A 408 11.68 -26.91 -9.59
N TYR A 409 12.03 -25.71 -10.06
CA TYR A 409 11.34 -24.48 -9.67
C TYR A 409 9.95 -24.37 -10.33
N SER A 410 9.82 -24.91 -11.53
CA SER A 410 8.58 -25.02 -12.29
C SER A 410 8.33 -26.50 -12.66
N PRO A 411 7.11 -27.02 -12.55
CA PRO A 411 6.81 -28.40 -12.86
C PRO A 411 7.23 -28.84 -14.28
N ASP A 412 7.27 -27.89 -15.22
CA ASP A 412 7.57 -28.14 -16.64
C ASP A 412 9.08 -28.02 -16.96
N GLU A 413 9.91 -27.57 -16.01
CA GLU A 413 11.34 -27.33 -16.22
C GLU A 413 12.18 -28.03 -15.13
N PRO A 414 12.47 -29.33 -15.26
CA PRO A 414 13.34 -30.04 -14.32
C PRO A 414 14.73 -29.40 -14.30
N LEU A 415 15.28 -29.17 -13.11
CA LEU A 415 16.60 -28.55 -12.95
C LEU A 415 17.62 -29.51 -12.31
N ILE A 416 17.23 -30.28 -11.32
CA ILE A 416 18.06 -31.31 -10.70
C ILE A 416 17.33 -32.63 -10.89
N ASP A 417 18.05 -33.67 -11.36
CA ASP A 417 17.47 -34.96 -11.68
C ASP A 417 18.38 -36.08 -11.18
N HIS A 418 17.81 -36.92 -10.28
CA HIS A 418 18.46 -38.11 -9.72
C HIS A 418 19.88 -37.86 -9.17
N LEU A 419 20.04 -36.81 -8.32
CA LEU A 419 21.34 -36.40 -7.78
C LEU A 419 21.68 -37.17 -6.50
N ASP A 420 22.86 -37.82 -6.49
CA ASP A 420 23.46 -38.48 -5.33
C ASP A 420 24.77 -37.78 -4.94
N LEU A 421 24.89 -37.37 -3.67
CA LEU A 421 26.08 -36.72 -3.13
C LEU A 421 26.24 -37.04 -1.64
N VAL A 422 27.47 -37.31 -1.23
CA VAL A 422 27.84 -37.50 0.19
C VAL A 422 28.90 -36.49 0.56
N ALA A 423 28.64 -35.71 1.62
CA ALA A 423 29.60 -34.85 2.28
C ALA A 423 29.88 -35.43 3.68
N GLU A 424 31.11 -35.88 3.90
CA GLU A 424 31.52 -36.44 5.21
C GLU A 424 31.81 -35.32 6.23
N PRO A 425 31.74 -35.58 7.52
CA PRO A 425 32.02 -34.58 8.57
C PRO A 425 33.39 -33.92 8.41
N GLY A 426 33.39 -32.57 8.43
CA GLY A 426 34.62 -31.77 8.28
C GLY A 426 35.15 -31.68 6.85
N GLN A 427 34.47 -32.26 5.85
CA GLN A 427 34.90 -32.27 4.46
C GLN A 427 34.51 -30.98 3.75
N THR A 428 35.42 -30.46 2.93
CA THR A 428 35.12 -29.36 1.99
C THR A 428 34.71 -29.93 0.64
N VAL A 429 33.46 -29.71 0.24
CA VAL A 429 32.88 -30.09 -1.07
C VAL A 429 32.84 -28.86 -1.97
N ALA A 430 33.67 -28.83 -3.01
CA ALA A 430 33.63 -27.77 -4.03
C ALA A 430 32.66 -28.12 -5.15
N ILE A 431 31.69 -27.23 -5.39
CA ILE A 431 30.69 -27.38 -6.45
C ILE A 431 31.11 -26.48 -7.60
N VAL A 432 31.41 -27.08 -8.77
CA VAL A 432 31.87 -26.39 -9.96
C VAL A 432 30.97 -26.71 -11.15
N GLY A 433 30.90 -25.81 -12.12
CA GLY A 433 30.09 -26.00 -13.33
C GLY A 433 29.69 -24.67 -13.98
N PRO A 434 29.12 -24.68 -15.18
CA PRO A 434 28.67 -23.49 -15.87
C PRO A 434 27.55 -22.77 -15.12
N THR A 435 27.27 -21.52 -15.51
CA THR A 435 26.12 -20.79 -14.98
C THR A 435 24.83 -21.51 -15.41
N GLY A 436 23.88 -21.67 -14.48
CA GLY A 436 22.63 -22.39 -14.72
C GLY A 436 22.69 -23.90 -14.44
N ALA A 437 23.86 -24.47 -14.08
CA ALA A 437 23.99 -25.89 -13.79
C ALA A 437 23.30 -26.39 -12.50
N GLY A 438 22.67 -25.52 -11.70
CA GLY A 438 21.98 -25.90 -10.47
C GLY A 438 22.80 -25.77 -9.18
N LYS A 439 24.01 -25.18 -9.22
CA LYS A 439 24.90 -25.05 -8.04
C LYS A 439 24.24 -24.35 -6.86
N THR A 440 23.69 -23.17 -7.05
CA THR A 440 22.97 -22.41 -6.00
C THR A 440 21.69 -23.13 -5.56
N THR A 441 21.05 -23.85 -6.46
CA THR A 441 19.87 -24.65 -6.14
C THR A 441 20.22 -25.74 -5.13
N LEU A 442 21.33 -26.45 -5.31
CA LEU A 442 21.79 -27.49 -4.39
C LEU A 442 21.98 -26.92 -2.97
N THR A 443 22.56 -25.72 -2.83
CA THR A 443 22.72 -25.05 -1.54
C THR A 443 21.37 -24.60 -0.95
N ASN A 444 20.43 -24.18 -1.76
CA ASN A 444 19.08 -23.83 -1.30
C ASN A 444 18.30 -25.05 -0.80
N LEU A 445 18.51 -26.23 -1.40
CA LEU A 445 17.86 -27.47 -0.99
C LEU A 445 18.39 -27.97 0.36
N VAL A 446 19.70 -27.88 0.61
CA VAL A 446 20.27 -28.32 1.91
C VAL A 446 19.82 -27.41 3.06
N LEU A 447 19.56 -26.11 2.78
CA LEU A 447 18.98 -25.16 3.74
C LEU A 447 17.45 -25.32 3.89
N ARG A 448 16.87 -26.24 3.13
CA ARG A 448 15.42 -26.47 3.08
C ARG A 448 14.64 -25.17 2.84
N PHE A 449 15.13 -24.34 1.90
CA PHE A 449 14.38 -23.19 1.38
C PHE A 449 13.30 -23.62 0.39
N TYR A 450 13.47 -24.81 -0.19
CA TYR A 450 12.53 -25.47 -1.10
C TYR A 450 12.36 -26.93 -0.69
N ASP A 451 11.15 -27.45 -0.85
CA ASP A 451 10.88 -28.87 -0.70
C ASP A 451 11.27 -29.62 -1.97
N LEU A 452 11.76 -30.84 -1.84
CA LEU A 452 12.17 -31.70 -2.96
C LEU A 452 10.96 -32.16 -3.79
N THR A 453 11.19 -32.40 -5.08
CA THR A 453 10.21 -33.08 -5.94
C THR A 453 10.21 -34.59 -5.65
N SER A 454 11.39 -35.19 -5.51
CA SER A 454 11.57 -36.60 -5.10
C SER A 454 12.94 -36.78 -4.45
N GLY A 455 13.16 -37.96 -3.84
CA GLY A 455 14.38 -38.28 -3.11
C GLY A 455 14.36 -37.73 -1.68
N ARG A 456 15.52 -37.70 -1.03
CA ARG A 456 15.68 -37.15 0.32
C ARG A 456 17.09 -36.60 0.56
N ILE A 457 17.18 -35.62 1.48
CA ILE A 457 18.46 -35.12 2.02
C ILE A 457 18.49 -35.47 3.49
N THR A 458 19.59 -36.05 3.95
CA THR A 458 19.74 -36.39 5.36
C THR A 458 20.90 -35.63 5.99
N LEU A 459 20.75 -35.26 7.28
CA LEU A 459 21.78 -34.71 8.15
C LEU A 459 22.04 -35.75 9.26
N ASP A 460 23.26 -36.27 9.32
CA ASP A 460 23.67 -37.33 10.28
C ASP A 460 22.71 -38.54 10.28
N GLY A 461 22.16 -38.86 9.10
CA GLY A 461 21.24 -39.98 8.87
C GLY A 461 19.77 -39.68 9.14
N VAL A 462 19.41 -38.48 9.56
CA VAL A 462 18.02 -38.05 9.75
C VAL A 462 17.58 -37.19 8.57
N ASP A 463 16.41 -37.46 8.02
CA ASP A 463 15.84 -36.73 6.91
C ASP A 463 15.51 -35.28 7.34
N ILE A 464 16.07 -34.29 6.63
CA ILE A 464 15.85 -32.87 6.92
C ILE A 464 14.40 -32.43 6.74
N ALA A 465 13.62 -33.15 5.90
CA ALA A 465 12.20 -32.89 5.72
C ALA A 465 11.37 -33.17 6.98
N ARG A 466 11.89 -34.03 7.87
CA ARG A 466 11.26 -34.46 9.14
C ARG A 466 11.78 -33.71 10.37
N MET A 467 12.65 -32.70 10.18
CA MET A 467 13.21 -31.85 11.24
C MET A 467 12.49 -30.51 11.29
N ASP A 468 12.55 -29.84 12.45
CA ASP A 468 12.20 -28.43 12.59
C ASP A 468 13.22 -27.56 11.82
N ARG A 469 12.72 -26.68 10.92
CA ARG A 469 13.55 -25.77 10.12
C ARG A 469 14.38 -24.81 10.96
N GLY A 470 13.87 -24.39 12.11
CA GLY A 470 14.57 -23.46 12.99
C GLY A 470 15.91 -24.02 13.50
N PRO A 471 15.93 -25.13 14.26
CA PRO A 471 17.15 -25.82 14.65
C PRO A 471 18.01 -26.27 13.47
N LEU A 472 17.41 -26.75 12.37
CA LEU A 472 18.15 -27.14 11.18
C LEU A 472 18.98 -25.96 10.65
N ARG A 473 18.34 -24.83 10.34
CA ARG A 473 18.99 -23.65 9.76
C ARG A 473 20.03 -23.01 10.68
N ARG A 474 19.87 -23.10 12.01
CA ARG A 474 20.88 -22.61 12.97
C ARG A 474 22.21 -23.40 12.92
N ASN A 475 22.20 -24.62 12.41
CA ASN A 475 23.42 -25.40 12.22
C ASN A 475 24.14 -25.09 10.90
N PHE A 476 23.59 -24.22 10.07
CA PHE A 476 24.21 -23.77 8.83
C PHE A 476 24.70 -22.32 8.94
N GLY A 477 25.96 -22.09 8.61
CA GLY A 477 26.50 -20.77 8.38
C GLY A 477 26.49 -20.48 6.87
N VAL A 478 25.98 -19.32 6.47
CA VAL A 478 25.84 -18.97 5.07
C VAL A 478 26.61 -17.69 4.76
N VAL A 479 27.50 -17.73 3.75
CA VAL A 479 28.17 -16.56 3.21
C VAL A 479 27.87 -16.51 1.71
N LEU A 480 26.95 -15.64 1.32
CA LEU A 480 26.50 -15.50 -0.07
C LEU A 480 27.38 -14.50 -0.85
N GLN A 481 27.32 -14.59 -2.18
CA GLN A 481 27.95 -13.65 -3.09
C GLN A 481 27.44 -12.22 -2.89
N ASP A 482 26.11 -12.03 -2.85
CA ASP A 482 25.48 -10.77 -2.55
C ASP A 482 25.32 -10.61 -1.03
N THR A 483 26.27 -9.90 -0.44
CA THR A 483 26.30 -9.66 1.00
C THR A 483 25.24 -8.64 1.41
N TRP A 484 24.35 -9.03 2.34
CA TRP A 484 23.33 -8.14 2.90
C TRP A 484 23.68 -7.72 4.32
N LEU A 485 23.65 -6.39 4.57
CA LEU A 485 23.79 -5.81 5.90
C LEU A 485 22.52 -5.02 6.23
N PHE A 486 22.10 -5.08 7.48
CA PHE A 486 20.97 -4.31 7.98
C PHE A 486 21.40 -2.87 8.32
N ASN A 487 20.48 -1.93 8.19
CA ASN A 487 20.64 -0.60 8.73
C ASN A 487 20.81 -0.68 10.25
N GLY A 488 21.98 -0.31 10.73
CA GLY A 488 22.37 -0.44 12.12
C GLY A 488 23.88 -0.39 12.28
N THR A 489 24.37 -0.55 13.48
CA THR A 489 25.81 -0.52 13.77
C THR A 489 26.53 -1.76 13.23
N ILE A 490 27.83 -1.67 13.04
CA ILE A 490 28.70 -2.82 12.72
C ILE A 490 28.51 -3.91 13.79
N ARG A 491 28.46 -3.53 15.06
CA ARG A 491 28.22 -4.44 16.20
C ARG A 491 26.92 -5.22 16.02
N GLU A 492 25.81 -4.53 15.77
CA GLU A 492 24.50 -5.16 15.57
C GLU A 492 24.47 -6.09 14.37
N ASN A 493 25.14 -5.71 13.30
CA ASN A 493 25.26 -6.55 12.11
C ASN A 493 26.04 -7.85 12.36
N ILE A 494 27.10 -7.82 13.16
CA ILE A 494 27.83 -9.04 13.53
C ILE A 494 27.02 -9.86 14.54
N ALA A 495 26.46 -9.20 15.57
CA ALA A 495 25.65 -9.83 16.62
C ALA A 495 24.42 -10.57 16.07
N TYR A 496 23.94 -10.22 14.85
CA TYR A 496 22.85 -10.92 14.18
C TYR A 496 23.09 -12.43 13.98
N GLY A 497 24.34 -12.90 14.10
CA GLY A 497 24.70 -14.32 14.00
C GLY A 497 24.26 -15.17 15.21
N ALA A 498 23.95 -14.56 16.37
CA ALA A 498 23.53 -15.30 17.57
C ALA A 498 22.57 -14.47 18.43
N ASP A 499 21.51 -15.11 18.97
CA ASP A 499 20.41 -14.44 19.67
C ASP A 499 20.86 -13.65 20.93
N ASP A 500 21.86 -14.13 21.68
CA ASP A 500 22.35 -13.54 22.94
C ASP A 500 23.86 -13.30 22.91
N ALA A 501 24.38 -12.74 21.80
CA ALA A 501 25.81 -12.51 21.62
C ALA A 501 26.38 -11.53 22.66
N THR A 502 27.41 -11.95 23.40
CA THR A 502 28.15 -11.04 24.29
C THR A 502 29.12 -10.18 23.46
N GLU A 503 29.53 -9.04 24.05
CA GLU A 503 30.52 -8.16 23.39
C GLU A 503 31.84 -8.89 23.12
N GLU A 504 32.28 -9.72 24.06
CA GLU A 504 33.50 -10.51 23.91
C GLU A 504 33.40 -11.50 22.74
N GLN A 505 32.24 -12.13 22.54
CA GLN A 505 32.02 -13.03 21.41
C GLN A 505 32.02 -12.28 20.08
N VAL A 506 31.39 -11.10 20.02
CA VAL A 506 31.39 -10.23 18.83
C VAL A 506 32.81 -9.80 18.46
N LEU A 507 33.62 -9.40 19.45
CA LEU A 507 35.02 -9.05 19.26
C LEU A 507 35.84 -10.23 18.78
N ALA A 508 35.71 -11.41 19.39
CA ALA A 508 36.42 -12.62 19.00
C ALA A 508 36.08 -13.04 17.55
N ALA A 509 34.79 -12.99 17.17
CA ALA A 509 34.37 -13.27 15.80
C ALA A 509 34.93 -12.25 14.82
N SER A 510 35.01 -10.98 15.22
CA SER A 510 35.55 -9.88 14.40
C SER A 510 37.07 -10.04 14.17
N GLU A 511 37.82 -10.44 15.21
CA GLU A 511 39.25 -10.73 15.11
C GLU A 511 39.50 -11.92 14.18
N ALA A 512 38.73 -13.01 14.33
CA ALA A 512 38.84 -14.21 13.49
C ALA A 512 38.53 -13.92 12.00
N ALA A 513 37.62 -13.00 11.74
CA ALA A 513 37.24 -12.59 10.39
C ALA A 513 38.05 -11.40 9.86
N PHE A 514 39.12 -10.96 10.52
CA PHE A 514 39.93 -9.78 10.16
C PHE A 514 39.14 -8.46 10.08
N VAL A 515 37.98 -8.37 10.72
CA VAL A 515 37.11 -7.19 10.78
C VAL A 515 37.67 -6.13 11.72
N ASP A 516 38.18 -6.53 12.88
CA ASP A 516 38.65 -5.64 13.95
C ASP A 516 39.66 -4.60 13.46
N HIS A 517 40.55 -5.00 12.55
CA HIS A 517 41.61 -4.11 12.03
C HIS A 517 41.05 -2.88 11.31
N PHE A 518 40.05 -3.04 10.42
CA PHE A 518 39.50 -1.88 9.73
C PHE A 518 38.48 -1.12 10.59
N VAL A 519 37.72 -1.81 11.43
CA VAL A 519 36.73 -1.17 12.31
C VAL A 519 37.41 -0.20 13.27
N ARG A 520 38.56 -0.52 13.82
CA ARG A 520 39.35 0.39 14.68
C ARG A 520 39.86 1.62 13.95
N THR A 521 39.87 1.65 12.62
CA THR A 521 40.22 2.84 11.84
C THR A 521 39.06 3.79 11.62
N LEU A 522 37.84 3.35 11.90
CA LEU A 522 36.63 4.17 11.77
C LEU A 522 36.47 5.10 12.99
N PRO A 523 35.95 6.32 12.81
CA PRO A 523 35.77 7.25 13.91
C PRO A 523 34.97 6.71 15.09
N ASP A 524 33.88 5.97 14.81
CA ASP A 524 32.96 5.43 15.79
C ASP A 524 33.18 3.92 16.06
N GLY A 525 34.23 3.33 15.48
CA GLY A 525 34.56 1.91 15.66
C GLY A 525 33.39 0.99 15.37
N TYR A 526 33.10 0.08 16.29
CA TYR A 526 31.96 -0.87 16.19
C TYR A 526 30.59 -0.22 16.21
N ASP A 527 30.47 1.02 16.69
CA ASP A 527 29.22 1.78 16.74
C ASP A 527 28.98 2.58 15.45
N THR A 528 29.87 2.45 14.46
CA THR A 528 29.70 3.01 13.12
C THR A 528 28.40 2.44 12.50
N VAL A 529 27.46 3.33 12.13
CA VAL A 529 26.21 2.95 11.50
C VAL A 529 26.45 2.66 10.01
N ILE A 530 26.00 1.51 9.56
CA ILE A 530 25.97 1.12 8.15
C ILE A 530 24.69 1.69 7.55
N ASP A 531 24.80 2.39 6.42
CA ASP A 531 23.66 2.95 5.71
C ASP A 531 22.83 1.85 4.99
N ASP A 532 21.60 2.21 4.58
CA ASP A 532 20.65 1.27 3.96
C ASP A 532 21.18 0.55 2.71
N GLU A 533 22.19 1.13 2.04
CA GLU A 533 22.83 0.57 0.84
C GLU A 533 24.23 -0.01 1.14
N GLY A 534 24.74 0.15 2.36
CA GLY A 534 26.09 -0.25 2.76
C GLY A 534 27.18 0.48 1.97
N THR A 535 26.90 1.71 1.50
CA THR A 535 27.82 2.48 0.64
C THR A 535 29.02 3.03 1.39
N ASN A 536 28.91 3.16 2.70
CA ASN A 536 29.98 3.64 3.58
C ASN A 536 31.03 2.55 3.95
N VAL A 537 30.84 1.33 3.48
CA VAL A 537 31.80 0.21 3.60
C VAL A 537 32.07 -0.42 2.25
N SER A 538 33.34 -0.82 1.99
CA SER A 538 33.69 -1.45 0.71
C SER A 538 33.05 -2.84 0.55
N ALA A 539 32.95 -3.36 -0.68
CA ALA A 539 32.41 -4.70 -0.94
C ALA A 539 33.16 -5.79 -0.15
N GLY A 540 34.48 -5.73 -0.07
CA GLY A 540 35.27 -6.67 0.73
C GLY A 540 35.06 -6.53 2.24
N GLN A 541 34.89 -5.29 2.75
CA GLN A 541 34.54 -5.07 4.15
C GLN A 541 33.16 -5.63 4.49
N ARG A 542 32.15 -5.45 3.60
CA ARG A 542 30.86 -6.09 3.76
C ARG A 542 30.96 -7.61 3.86
N GLN A 543 31.79 -8.21 2.98
CA GLN A 543 32.00 -9.65 3.00
C GLN A 543 32.65 -10.13 4.31
N LEU A 544 33.67 -9.41 4.81
CA LEU A 544 34.30 -9.73 6.11
C LEU A 544 33.28 -9.65 7.26
N LEU A 545 32.36 -8.66 7.25
CA LEU A 545 31.29 -8.55 8.26
C LEU A 545 30.34 -9.74 8.22
N THR A 546 29.96 -10.23 7.02
CA THR A 546 29.13 -11.45 6.92
C THR A 546 29.88 -12.71 7.32
N ILE A 547 31.19 -12.79 7.10
CA ILE A 547 32.02 -13.87 7.61
C ILE A 547 32.10 -13.82 9.14
N ALA A 548 32.26 -12.63 9.75
CA ALA A 548 32.22 -12.47 11.20
C ALA A 548 30.88 -12.93 11.80
N ARG A 549 29.77 -12.64 11.12
CA ARG A 549 28.43 -13.17 11.49
C ARG A 549 28.41 -14.69 11.49
N ALA A 550 29.02 -15.32 10.48
CA ALA A 550 29.10 -16.78 10.39
C ALA A 550 30.03 -17.38 11.47
N PHE A 551 31.14 -16.70 11.84
CA PHE A 551 31.97 -17.10 12.97
C PHE A 551 31.22 -17.09 14.31
N LEU A 552 30.45 -16.03 14.52
CA LEU A 552 29.65 -15.86 15.74
C LEU A 552 28.56 -16.95 15.89
N ALA A 553 27.94 -17.32 14.75
CA ALA A 553 26.93 -18.38 14.73
C ALA A 553 27.49 -19.77 15.06
N ASP A 554 28.80 -19.99 14.91
CA ASP A 554 29.54 -21.26 15.15
C ASP A 554 28.80 -22.51 14.59
N PRO A 555 28.46 -22.54 13.29
CA PRO A 555 27.67 -23.61 12.70
C PRO A 555 28.50 -24.87 12.46
N SER A 556 27.85 -26.04 12.43
CA SER A 556 28.48 -27.32 12.08
C SER A 556 28.71 -27.48 10.56
N ILE A 557 27.91 -26.77 9.76
CA ILE A 557 27.93 -26.85 8.30
C ILE A 557 28.00 -25.44 7.70
N LEU A 558 28.77 -25.28 6.63
CA LEU A 558 28.92 -24.01 5.92
C LEU A 558 28.43 -24.13 4.48
N VAL A 559 27.79 -23.07 4.02
CA VAL A 559 27.43 -22.83 2.63
C VAL A 559 28.10 -21.52 2.18
N LEU A 560 29.07 -21.62 1.29
CA LEU A 560 29.90 -20.51 0.88
C LEU A 560 29.77 -20.28 -0.63
N ASP A 561 29.49 -19.03 -1.04
CA ASP A 561 29.51 -18.62 -2.46
C ASP A 561 30.65 -17.63 -2.68
N GLU A 562 31.65 -18.02 -3.51
CA GLU A 562 32.97 -17.39 -3.56
C GLU A 562 33.11 -16.29 -4.64
N ALA A 563 32.06 -15.72 -5.17
CA ALA A 563 32.18 -14.70 -6.21
C ALA A 563 32.67 -13.34 -5.67
N THR A 564 33.96 -13.03 -5.85
CA THR A 564 34.62 -11.78 -5.38
C THR A 564 35.10 -10.90 -6.55
N SER A 565 34.29 -10.68 -7.57
CA SER A 565 34.72 -9.98 -8.79
C SER A 565 35.01 -8.47 -8.64
N SER A 566 34.82 -7.88 -7.43
CA SER A 566 34.87 -6.42 -7.22
C SER A 566 35.68 -5.98 -6.00
N VAL A 567 36.62 -6.82 -5.51
CA VAL A 567 37.39 -6.56 -4.29
C VAL A 567 38.86 -6.30 -4.67
N ASP A 568 39.50 -5.34 -4.00
CA ASP A 568 40.93 -5.11 -4.15
C ASP A 568 41.78 -6.30 -3.65
N THR A 569 42.93 -6.52 -4.23
CA THR A 569 43.79 -7.70 -3.97
C THR A 569 44.16 -7.91 -2.48
N ARG A 570 44.33 -6.80 -1.73
CA ARG A 570 44.65 -6.89 -0.28
C ARG A 570 43.49 -7.38 0.53
N THR A 571 42.32 -6.79 0.34
CA THR A 571 41.08 -7.20 1.05
C THR A 571 40.64 -8.60 0.61
N GLU A 572 40.86 -8.94 -0.67
CA GLU A 572 40.65 -10.29 -1.18
C GLU A 572 41.46 -11.35 -0.44
N SER A 573 42.73 -11.10 -0.15
CA SER A 573 43.58 -12.01 0.64
C SER A 573 43.05 -12.18 2.07
N LEU A 574 42.51 -11.11 2.69
CA LEU A 574 41.90 -11.18 4.03
C LEU A 574 40.61 -12.01 4.00
N VAL A 575 39.76 -11.80 3.00
CA VAL A 575 38.52 -12.57 2.82
C VAL A 575 38.84 -14.06 2.66
N GLN A 576 39.85 -14.40 1.83
CA GLN A 576 40.29 -15.79 1.67
C GLN A 576 40.78 -16.41 2.98
N GLY A 577 41.66 -15.71 3.71
CA GLY A 577 42.15 -16.17 4.99
C GLY A 577 41.04 -16.37 6.03
N ALA A 578 40.06 -15.46 6.06
CA ALA A 578 38.90 -15.60 6.92
C ALA A 578 38.02 -16.81 6.54
N MET A 579 37.80 -17.03 5.25
CA MET A 579 37.07 -18.20 4.74
C MET A 579 37.76 -19.52 5.05
N GLU A 580 39.09 -19.57 4.94
CA GLU A 580 39.89 -20.75 5.29
C GLU A 580 39.78 -21.08 6.79
N GLN A 581 39.91 -20.07 7.64
CA GLN A 581 39.73 -20.24 9.09
C GLN A 581 38.30 -20.68 9.44
N LEU A 582 37.30 -20.11 8.77
CA LEU A 582 35.90 -20.45 9.00
C LEU A 582 35.61 -21.93 8.64
N ARG A 583 36.21 -22.44 7.55
CA ARG A 583 36.04 -23.85 7.12
C ARG A 583 36.70 -24.87 8.02
N ALA A 584 37.72 -24.48 8.76
CA ALA A 584 38.51 -25.43 9.55
C ALA A 584 37.65 -26.27 10.52
N GLY A 585 37.62 -27.58 10.31
CA GLY A 585 36.88 -28.55 11.14
C GLY A 585 35.38 -28.61 10.91
N ARG A 586 34.84 -27.90 9.90
CA ARG A 586 33.40 -27.86 9.56
C ARG A 586 33.15 -28.47 8.17
N THR A 587 32.00 -29.13 8.02
CA THR A 587 31.56 -29.58 6.71
C THR A 587 31.17 -28.35 5.84
N SER A 588 31.75 -28.23 4.65
CA SER A 588 31.60 -27.02 3.88
C SER A 588 31.18 -27.31 2.42
N PHE A 589 30.10 -26.71 1.97
CA PHE A 589 29.70 -26.66 0.58
C PHE A 589 30.15 -25.32 -0.02
N VAL A 590 31.03 -25.36 -1.02
CA VAL A 590 31.63 -24.16 -1.60
C VAL A 590 31.28 -24.08 -3.08
N ILE A 591 30.50 -23.06 -3.50
CA ILE A 591 30.37 -22.75 -4.91
C ILE A 591 31.65 -22.04 -5.33
N ALA A 592 32.54 -22.82 -5.92
CA ALA A 592 33.91 -22.38 -6.15
C ALA A 592 34.05 -21.72 -7.53
N HIS A 593 34.54 -20.49 -7.52
CA HIS A 593 34.91 -19.71 -8.70
C HIS A 593 36.41 -19.47 -8.82
N ARG A 594 37.19 -19.96 -7.84
CA ARG A 594 38.65 -19.77 -7.75
C ARG A 594 39.40 -21.09 -7.80
N LEU A 595 40.51 -21.05 -8.51
CA LEU A 595 41.36 -22.23 -8.66
C LEU A 595 41.91 -22.76 -7.33
N SER A 596 42.32 -21.86 -6.40
CA SER A 596 42.84 -22.26 -5.08
C SER A 596 41.80 -23.06 -4.31
N THR A 597 40.56 -22.57 -4.21
CA THR A 597 39.48 -23.23 -3.47
C THR A 597 39.11 -24.57 -4.09
N ILE A 598 39.09 -24.66 -5.41
CA ILE A 598 38.81 -25.92 -6.13
C ILE A 598 39.92 -26.95 -5.86
N ARG A 599 41.17 -26.53 -5.93
CA ARG A 599 42.33 -27.43 -5.77
C ARG A 599 42.45 -27.97 -4.33
N ASP A 600 42.16 -27.10 -3.36
CA ASP A 600 42.32 -27.41 -1.94
C ASP A 600 41.06 -28.06 -1.32
N ALA A 601 40.04 -28.37 -2.13
CA ALA A 601 38.85 -29.08 -1.70
C ALA A 601 39.09 -30.59 -1.57
N ASP A 602 38.51 -31.20 -0.54
CA ASP A 602 38.58 -32.64 -0.32
C ASP A 602 37.79 -33.42 -1.37
N HIS A 603 36.69 -32.83 -1.84
CA HIS A 603 35.83 -33.45 -2.82
C HIS A 603 35.31 -32.37 -3.81
N ILE A 604 35.42 -32.64 -5.08
CA ILE A 604 34.95 -31.75 -6.15
C ILE A 604 33.77 -32.45 -6.83
N VAL A 605 32.69 -31.68 -7.01
CA VAL A 605 31.47 -32.09 -7.72
C VAL A 605 31.32 -31.21 -8.94
N VAL A 606 31.33 -31.81 -10.11
CA VAL A 606 31.13 -31.11 -11.39
C VAL A 606 29.68 -31.27 -11.82
N MET A 607 28.99 -30.14 -11.95
CA MET A 607 27.58 -30.11 -12.36
C MET A 607 27.46 -29.54 -13.77
N GLU A 608 26.73 -30.24 -14.63
CA GLU A 608 26.28 -29.77 -15.96
C GLU A 608 24.79 -30.16 -16.11
N ASP A 609 23.99 -29.21 -16.56
CA ASP A 609 22.54 -29.41 -16.83
C ASP A 609 21.79 -30.11 -15.70
N GLY A 610 22.06 -29.76 -14.45
CA GLY A 610 21.39 -30.30 -13.26
C GLY A 610 21.83 -31.68 -12.78
N HIS A 611 22.82 -32.29 -13.43
CA HIS A 611 23.38 -33.58 -13.05
C HIS A 611 24.81 -33.43 -12.54
N ILE A 612 25.22 -34.36 -11.65
CA ILE A 612 26.63 -34.53 -11.32
C ILE A 612 27.25 -35.40 -12.42
N VAL A 613 28.09 -34.78 -13.24
CA VAL A 613 28.77 -35.49 -14.36
C VAL A 613 30.08 -36.10 -13.95
N GLU A 614 30.76 -35.50 -12.96
CA GLU A 614 32.01 -36.01 -12.40
C GLU A 614 32.10 -35.66 -10.90
N GLN A 615 32.75 -36.52 -10.12
CA GLN A 615 33.08 -36.27 -8.73
C GLN A 615 34.38 -36.95 -8.34
N GLY A 616 35.18 -36.27 -7.50
CA GLY A 616 36.48 -36.80 -7.07
C GLY A 616 37.41 -35.71 -6.50
N THR A 617 38.70 -36.02 -6.44
CA THR A 617 39.73 -35.05 -6.04
C THR A 617 40.26 -34.30 -7.28
N HIS A 618 40.95 -33.16 -7.07
CA HIS A 618 41.58 -32.39 -8.14
C HIS A 618 42.43 -33.26 -9.07
N ASP A 619 43.31 -34.07 -8.45
CA ASP A 619 44.28 -34.88 -9.23
C ASP A 619 43.57 -36.00 -10.01
N SER A 620 42.56 -36.64 -9.41
CA SER A 620 41.81 -37.74 -10.04
C SER A 620 40.97 -37.22 -11.25
N LEU A 621 40.33 -36.07 -11.11
CA LEU A 621 39.49 -35.48 -12.15
C LEU A 621 40.34 -34.92 -13.29
N ARG A 622 41.47 -34.33 -13.00
CA ARG A 622 42.43 -33.92 -14.03
C ARG A 622 42.97 -35.10 -14.84
N ALA A 623 43.33 -36.18 -14.14
CA ALA A 623 43.80 -37.39 -14.81
C ALA A 623 42.75 -38.06 -15.70
N ALA A 624 41.47 -37.92 -15.37
CA ALA A 624 40.35 -38.43 -16.14
C ALA A 624 40.12 -37.71 -17.46
N GLY A 625 40.58 -36.44 -17.60
CA GLY A 625 40.47 -35.64 -18.83
C GLY A 625 39.04 -35.31 -19.26
N GLY A 626 38.10 -35.28 -18.33
CA GLY A 626 36.67 -35.14 -18.56
C GLY A 626 36.14 -33.70 -18.53
N ALA A 627 34.94 -33.50 -17.96
CA ALA A 627 34.27 -32.21 -17.83
C ALA A 627 35.09 -31.23 -16.96
N TYR A 628 35.65 -31.74 -15.87
CA TYR A 628 36.50 -30.97 -14.96
C TYR A 628 37.73 -30.37 -15.68
N GLU A 629 38.46 -31.20 -16.42
CA GLU A 629 39.65 -30.73 -17.14
C GLU A 629 39.30 -29.71 -18.22
N ARG A 630 38.16 -29.87 -18.92
CA ARG A 630 37.67 -28.86 -19.87
C ARG A 630 37.40 -27.52 -19.18
N LEU A 631 36.70 -27.52 -18.03
CA LEU A 631 36.40 -26.32 -17.23
C LEU A 631 37.69 -25.67 -16.72
N TYR A 632 38.61 -26.49 -16.19
CA TYR A 632 39.88 -26.06 -15.68
C TYR A 632 40.73 -25.37 -16.78
N SER A 633 40.85 -26.01 -17.95
CA SER A 633 41.63 -25.49 -19.06
C SER A 633 41.01 -24.24 -19.66
N ALA A 634 39.66 -24.12 -19.72
CA ALA A 634 38.98 -22.96 -20.25
C ALA A 634 39.06 -21.73 -19.36
N GLN A 635 39.02 -21.92 -18.02
CA GLN A 635 39.01 -20.81 -17.06
C GLN A 635 40.42 -20.38 -16.59
N PHE A 636 41.34 -21.30 -16.47
CA PHE A 636 42.59 -21.06 -15.75
C PHE A 636 43.87 -21.31 -16.58
N THR A 637 43.75 -21.84 -17.80
CA THR A 637 44.92 -22.15 -18.66
C THR A 637 44.92 -21.33 -19.95
N ALA A 638 43.88 -20.54 -20.24
CA ALA A 638 43.91 -19.63 -21.40
C ALA A 638 45.03 -18.59 -21.22
N PRO A 639 45.89 -18.40 -22.22
CA PRO A 639 46.97 -17.41 -22.12
C PRO A 639 46.39 -16.01 -21.98
N ALA A 640 46.98 -15.22 -21.07
CA ALA A 640 46.66 -13.83 -20.79
C ALA A 640 46.89 -12.95 -22.04
#